data_8f2741c90f5cceb41375b412283f1a42
#
_entry.id   8f2741c90f5cceb41375b412283f1a42
#
_cell.length_a   1.000
_cell.length_b   1.000
_cell.length_c   1.000
_cell.angle_alpha   90.00
_cell.angle_beta   90.00
_cell.angle_gamma   90.00
#
_symmetry.space_group_name_H-M   'P 1'
#
loop_
_entity.id
_entity.type
_entity.pdbx_description
1 polymer ?
#
loop_
_entity_poly.entity_id
_entity_poly.type
_entity_poly.pdbx_seq_one_letter_code
_entity_poly.pdbx_strand_id
1 'polypeptide(L)'
;MAPKKANYGNESISALKGADRVRKRPGVIFGSDGLEGCEHAVFEILSNAIDEAREGHGSLITVTRYLDKSIQVEDQGRGCPVDWNENEQKYNWELVFCELYAGGKYGGDGDNYEYSLGLNGLGSCATQYASEYFDAAIWRDGFKYSLHFEKGENIGGLKKEPTDRGKKTGTTIRWKPDLEVFTDIDIPVDYYTDVLKRQAVVNAGVTFRFREETAPGKFSSTDFQYENGILDYVTELAGEEPLTQPVFWQTERKGRDRADKPEYKVKLSVSFCFSNKVSVIEHYHNSSWLEHGGSPEKAMKSAFVSAIDSYLKQQGKYQKNEAKITFNDIQDALVLVSNNFSTQTSYENQTKKAINNKFVQEAMTDFLRSQLEVYFIENPFDAQKIAEQVLINKRSRETAERTRLNIKKKLTGSMDISNRVQKFVDCRTKDVSKRELDIVEGDSAMGAVKLSRDAEYQGIMPVRGKILNCLKADYAKIFKSDIITDLLKVLGCGVEVKDKHVKDLSAFDLDNLRWNKVVICTDADVDGFQIRTLILTMLYRLTPTLIQQGYVYIAESPLYEITCKEKTWFAYSDKEKNDIVASLEGKKYDIQRSKGLGENEPDMMWLTTMNPETRRLIKVMPEDVERTAQIFDLLLGDDLQGRKSHIADNGYKYLELADIS
;
A
#
# COMPACT_ATOMS: atom_id res chain seq x y z
N MET A 1 -29.09 30.75 -26.13
CA MET A 1 -30.24 29.82 -26.04
C MET A 1 -30.40 29.43 -24.59
N ALA A 2 -31.56 29.72 -23.99
CA ALA A 2 -31.84 29.31 -22.60
C ALA A 2 -32.00 27.78 -22.53
N PRO A 3 -31.54 27.10 -21.47
CA PRO A 3 -31.68 25.66 -21.34
C PRO A 3 -33.18 25.33 -21.22
N LYS A 4 -33.68 24.41 -22.11
CA LYS A 4 -35.01 23.84 -21.98
C LYS A 4 -35.14 23.21 -20.60
N LYS A 5 -36.02 23.73 -19.75
CA LYS A 5 -36.46 23.06 -18.52
C LYS A 5 -37.01 21.70 -18.90
N ALA A 6 -36.31 20.62 -18.55
CA ALA A 6 -36.84 19.26 -18.66
C ALA A 6 -38.07 19.19 -17.77
N ASN A 7 -39.23 18.88 -18.39
CA ASN A 7 -40.49 18.69 -17.66
C ASN A 7 -40.39 17.36 -16.91
N TYR A 8 -40.21 17.39 -15.59
CA TYR A 8 -40.22 16.20 -14.74
C TYR A 8 -41.69 15.77 -14.52
N GLY A 9 -42.23 14.98 -15.46
CA GLY A 9 -43.58 14.44 -15.44
C GLY A 9 -43.60 12.90 -15.38
N ASN A 10 -44.77 12.30 -15.32
CA ASN A 10 -44.95 10.84 -15.21
C ASN A 10 -44.20 10.05 -16.31
N GLU A 11 -44.06 10.61 -17.52
CA GLU A 11 -43.35 10.01 -18.64
C GLU A 11 -41.82 10.08 -18.56
N SER A 12 -41.28 10.83 -17.59
CA SER A 12 -39.82 10.96 -17.37
C SER A 12 -39.19 9.77 -16.62
N ILE A 13 -40.04 8.91 -16.05
CA ILE A 13 -39.61 7.70 -15.33
C ILE A 13 -39.54 6.54 -16.29
N SER A 14 -38.33 5.98 -16.50
CA SER A 14 -38.11 4.79 -17.32
C SER A 14 -37.29 3.75 -16.58
N ALA A 15 -37.64 2.48 -16.78
CA ALA A 15 -36.86 1.36 -16.25
C ALA A 15 -35.78 0.91 -17.25
N LEU A 16 -34.54 0.72 -16.78
CA LEU A 16 -33.50 0.08 -17.58
C LEU A 16 -33.88 -1.40 -17.82
N LYS A 17 -33.64 -1.91 -19.02
CA LYS A 17 -33.96 -3.28 -19.42
C LYS A 17 -32.73 -3.96 -20.01
N GLY A 18 -32.66 -5.31 -19.93
CA GLY A 18 -31.60 -6.10 -20.52
C GLY A 18 -30.22 -5.59 -20.10
N ALA A 19 -29.30 -5.52 -21.04
CA ALA A 19 -27.91 -5.10 -20.82
C ALA A 19 -27.76 -3.67 -20.29
N ASP A 20 -28.69 -2.77 -20.59
CA ASP A 20 -28.66 -1.37 -20.09
C ASP A 20 -28.63 -1.27 -18.56
N ARG A 21 -29.16 -2.27 -17.83
CA ARG A 21 -29.11 -2.33 -16.36
C ARG A 21 -27.70 -2.34 -15.84
N VAL A 22 -26.79 -2.96 -16.57
CA VAL A 22 -25.36 -3.07 -16.22
C VAL A 22 -24.55 -1.99 -16.92
N ARG A 23 -24.71 -1.86 -18.25
CA ARG A 23 -23.91 -0.97 -19.10
C ARG A 23 -23.99 0.51 -18.68
N LYS A 24 -25.18 0.98 -18.25
CA LYS A 24 -25.37 2.36 -17.77
C LYS A 24 -25.06 2.58 -16.30
N ARG A 25 -24.89 1.52 -15.52
CA ARG A 25 -24.65 1.58 -14.07
C ARG A 25 -23.68 0.48 -13.59
N PRO A 26 -22.48 0.34 -14.19
CA PRO A 26 -21.55 -0.73 -13.84
C PRO A 26 -21.12 -0.68 -12.36
N GLY A 27 -20.95 0.50 -11.81
CA GLY A 27 -20.56 0.68 -10.40
C GLY A 27 -21.54 0.10 -9.38
N VAL A 28 -22.83 -0.08 -9.73
CA VAL A 28 -23.80 -0.72 -8.83
C VAL A 28 -23.56 -2.23 -8.74
N ILE A 29 -23.10 -2.86 -9.81
CA ILE A 29 -22.90 -4.31 -9.90
C ILE A 29 -21.45 -4.67 -9.54
N PHE A 30 -20.47 -3.97 -10.14
CA PHE A 30 -19.05 -4.28 -9.98
C PHE A 30 -18.35 -3.42 -8.92
N GLY A 31 -19.07 -2.48 -8.29
CA GLY A 31 -18.48 -1.58 -7.28
C GLY A 31 -17.76 -0.37 -7.86
N SER A 32 -17.35 -0.41 -9.13
CA SER A 32 -16.65 0.66 -9.86
C SER A 32 -16.94 0.58 -11.35
N ASP A 33 -16.80 1.69 -12.07
CA ASP A 33 -16.76 1.77 -13.54
C ASP A 33 -15.31 1.89 -14.07
N GLY A 34 -14.34 1.82 -13.19
CA GLY A 34 -12.91 1.81 -13.52
C GLY A 34 -12.33 0.40 -13.59
N LEU A 35 -11.01 0.33 -13.54
CA LEU A 35 -10.23 -0.91 -13.60
C LEU A 35 -10.68 -1.94 -12.55
N GLU A 36 -10.93 -1.51 -11.30
CA GLU A 36 -11.42 -2.37 -10.21
C GLU A 36 -12.74 -3.07 -10.54
N GLY A 37 -13.64 -2.40 -11.28
CA GLY A 37 -14.88 -3.02 -11.76
C GLY A 37 -14.63 -4.09 -12.80
N CYS A 38 -13.65 -3.88 -13.68
CA CYS A 38 -13.21 -4.85 -14.67
C CYS A 38 -12.55 -6.08 -14.00
N GLU A 39 -11.72 -5.85 -12.99
CA GLU A 39 -11.12 -6.89 -12.14
C GLU A 39 -12.18 -7.73 -11.42
N HIS A 40 -13.23 -7.08 -10.91
CA HIS A 40 -14.34 -7.77 -10.26
C HIS A 40 -15.08 -8.70 -11.24
N ALA A 41 -15.26 -8.30 -12.49
CA ALA A 41 -15.85 -9.15 -13.53
C ALA A 41 -15.02 -10.44 -13.75
N VAL A 42 -13.69 -10.37 -13.72
CA VAL A 42 -12.81 -11.56 -13.77
C VAL A 42 -13.11 -12.49 -12.60
N PHE A 43 -13.20 -11.94 -11.39
CA PHE A 43 -13.45 -12.74 -10.20
C PHE A 43 -14.83 -13.40 -10.20
N GLU A 44 -15.84 -12.75 -10.75
CA GLU A 44 -17.20 -13.32 -10.87
C GLU A 44 -17.23 -14.54 -11.81
N ILE A 45 -16.51 -14.53 -12.93
CA ILE A 45 -16.39 -15.71 -13.81
C ILE A 45 -15.52 -16.79 -13.16
N LEU A 46 -14.40 -16.41 -12.55
CA LEU A 46 -13.51 -17.33 -11.86
C LEU A 46 -14.22 -18.06 -10.70
N SER A 47 -15.10 -17.37 -9.96
CA SER A 47 -15.87 -17.96 -8.85
C SER A 47 -16.72 -19.15 -9.26
N ASN A 48 -17.26 -19.17 -10.48
CA ASN A 48 -18.03 -20.30 -10.95
C ASN A 48 -17.17 -21.54 -11.20
N ALA A 49 -15.96 -21.35 -11.74
CA ALA A 49 -14.98 -22.42 -11.92
C ALA A 49 -14.48 -22.97 -10.57
N ILE A 50 -14.28 -22.10 -9.58
CA ILE A 50 -13.89 -22.48 -8.22
C ILE A 50 -14.99 -23.31 -7.55
N ASP A 51 -16.25 -22.91 -7.69
CA ASP A 51 -17.38 -23.65 -7.11
C ASP A 51 -17.46 -25.07 -7.68
N GLU A 52 -17.23 -25.29 -8.96
CA GLU A 52 -17.16 -26.63 -9.57
C GLU A 52 -15.99 -27.46 -9.00
N ALA A 53 -14.80 -26.86 -8.91
CA ALA A 53 -13.62 -27.54 -8.37
C ALA A 53 -13.82 -27.94 -6.89
N ARG A 54 -14.49 -27.11 -6.10
CA ARG A 54 -14.81 -27.38 -4.67
C ARG A 54 -15.80 -28.51 -4.48
N GLU A 55 -16.73 -28.67 -5.40
CA GLU A 55 -17.65 -29.82 -5.46
C GLU A 55 -16.96 -31.12 -5.95
N GLY A 56 -15.64 -31.07 -6.17
CA GLY A 56 -14.83 -32.21 -6.61
C GLY A 56 -14.86 -32.44 -8.13
N HIS A 57 -15.35 -31.45 -8.90
CA HIS A 57 -15.42 -31.54 -10.35
C HIS A 57 -14.27 -30.74 -11.01
N GLY A 58 -13.17 -31.44 -11.29
CA GLY A 58 -11.96 -30.84 -11.83
C GLY A 58 -10.99 -30.31 -10.78
N SER A 59 -9.72 -30.25 -11.15
CA SER A 59 -8.65 -29.76 -10.27
C SER A 59 -7.72 -28.73 -10.92
N LEU A 60 -8.04 -28.35 -12.17
CA LEU A 60 -7.29 -27.35 -12.91
C LEU A 60 -8.23 -26.25 -13.42
N ILE A 61 -7.93 -25.02 -13.05
CA ILE A 61 -8.59 -23.82 -13.56
C ILE A 61 -7.51 -23.00 -14.27
N THR A 62 -7.77 -22.61 -15.51
CA THR A 62 -6.83 -21.81 -16.33
C THR A 62 -7.44 -20.46 -16.62
N VAL A 63 -6.69 -19.40 -16.30
CA VAL A 63 -7.02 -18.02 -16.66
C VAL A 63 -6.01 -17.52 -17.68
N THR A 64 -6.47 -17.06 -18.82
CA THR A 64 -5.61 -16.57 -19.91
C THR A 64 -5.91 -15.09 -20.17
N ARG A 65 -4.87 -14.26 -20.15
CA ARG A 65 -4.88 -12.86 -20.59
C ARG A 65 -4.31 -12.79 -22.00
N TYR A 66 -5.04 -12.20 -22.93
CA TYR A 66 -4.63 -12.03 -24.31
C TYR A 66 -4.11 -10.62 -24.60
N LEU A 67 -3.34 -10.46 -25.68
CA LEU A 67 -2.79 -9.16 -26.11
C LEU A 67 -3.89 -8.12 -26.42
N ASP A 68 -5.05 -8.58 -26.93
CA ASP A 68 -6.20 -7.74 -27.25
C ASP A 68 -7.02 -7.32 -26.01
N LYS A 69 -6.52 -7.61 -24.80
CA LYS A 69 -7.15 -7.40 -23.49
C LYS A 69 -8.37 -8.28 -23.24
N SER A 70 -8.64 -9.26 -24.11
CA SER A 70 -9.62 -10.30 -23.78
C SER A 70 -9.08 -11.24 -22.72
N ILE A 71 -9.99 -11.85 -21.97
CA ILE A 71 -9.69 -12.74 -20.85
C ILE A 71 -10.44 -14.05 -21.08
N GLN A 72 -9.82 -15.16 -20.72
CA GLN A 72 -10.48 -16.47 -20.77
C GLN A 72 -10.31 -17.18 -19.44
N VAL A 73 -11.40 -17.77 -18.96
CA VAL A 73 -11.39 -18.71 -17.82
C VAL A 73 -11.87 -20.07 -18.35
N GLU A 74 -11.12 -21.10 -18.04
CA GLU A 74 -11.42 -22.49 -18.40
C GLU A 74 -11.38 -23.37 -17.16
N ASP A 75 -12.44 -24.16 -16.95
CA ASP A 75 -12.54 -25.18 -15.92
C ASP A 75 -12.71 -26.59 -16.50
N GLN A 76 -12.59 -27.59 -15.63
CA GLN A 76 -12.83 -29.00 -15.93
C GLN A 76 -14.05 -29.52 -15.14
N GLY A 77 -14.99 -28.64 -14.86
CA GLY A 77 -16.21 -28.96 -14.14
C GLY A 77 -17.22 -29.79 -14.94
N ARG A 78 -18.45 -29.86 -14.49
CA ARG A 78 -19.54 -30.64 -15.14
C ARG A 78 -20.04 -30.00 -16.44
N GLY A 79 -19.66 -28.75 -16.70
CA GLY A 79 -20.21 -27.93 -17.75
C GLY A 79 -21.55 -27.26 -17.34
N CYS A 80 -21.69 -25.98 -17.63
CA CYS A 80 -22.91 -25.23 -17.32
C CYS A 80 -24.16 -25.88 -17.95
N PRO A 81 -25.29 -26.03 -17.23
CA PRO A 81 -26.56 -26.46 -17.81
C PRO A 81 -27.03 -25.47 -18.88
N VAL A 82 -27.49 -25.98 -20.03
CA VAL A 82 -27.92 -25.14 -21.17
C VAL A 82 -29.33 -25.48 -21.67
N ASP A 83 -29.84 -26.68 -21.35
CA ASP A 83 -31.12 -27.20 -21.86
C ASP A 83 -32.34 -26.45 -21.29
N TRP A 84 -33.51 -26.80 -21.81
CA TRP A 84 -34.77 -26.23 -21.41
C TRP A 84 -35.11 -26.49 -19.94
N ASN A 85 -35.58 -25.47 -19.25
CA ASN A 85 -36.03 -25.52 -17.86
C ASN A 85 -37.54 -25.44 -17.80
N GLU A 86 -38.18 -26.54 -17.44
CA GLU A 86 -39.64 -26.65 -17.38
C GLU A 86 -40.25 -25.71 -16.31
N ASN A 87 -39.53 -25.45 -15.22
CA ASN A 87 -40.05 -24.59 -14.14
C ASN A 87 -40.03 -23.11 -14.53
N GLU A 88 -39.00 -22.67 -15.22
CA GLU A 88 -38.81 -21.27 -15.60
C GLU A 88 -39.33 -20.96 -17.02
N GLN A 89 -39.72 -22.00 -17.80
CA GLN A 89 -40.19 -21.88 -19.20
C GLN A 89 -39.20 -21.11 -20.08
N LYS A 90 -37.89 -21.35 -19.86
CA LYS A 90 -36.76 -20.76 -20.60
C LYS A 90 -35.62 -21.79 -20.71
N TYR A 91 -34.68 -21.55 -21.59
CA TYR A 91 -33.45 -22.32 -21.60
C TYR A 91 -32.53 -21.89 -20.44
N ASN A 92 -31.84 -22.84 -19.83
CA ASN A 92 -30.90 -22.55 -18.73
C ASN A 92 -29.81 -21.58 -19.16
N TRP A 93 -29.34 -21.63 -20.41
CA TRP A 93 -28.35 -20.66 -20.90
C TRP A 93 -28.91 -19.22 -20.91
N GLU A 94 -30.21 -19.01 -21.18
CA GLU A 94 -30.83 -17.69 -21.09
C GLU A 94 -30.87 -17.20 -19.64
N LEU A 95 -31.21 -18.10 -18.71
CA LEU A 95 -31.22 -17.77 -17.29
C LEU A 95 -29.81 -17.39 -16.80
N VAL A 96 -28.79 -18.17 -17.16
CA VAL A 96 -27.40 -17.96 -16.66
C VAL A 96 -26.75 -16.73 -17.28
N PHE A 97 -26.95 -16.47 -18.58
CA PHE A 97 -26.23 -15.43 -19.30
C PHE A 97 -27.06 -14.18 -19.63
N CYS A 98 -28.38 -14.23 -19.56
CA CYS A 98 -29.25 -13.11 -19.97
C CYS A 98 -30.18 -12.60 -18.86
N GLU A 99 -30.26 -13.29 -17.70
CA GLU A 99 -31.13 -12.86 -16.61
C GLU A 99 -30.27 -12.56 -15.34
N LEU A 100 -30.46 -11.37 -14.79
CA LEU A 100 -29.87 -11.01 -13.49
C LEU A 100 -30.69 -11.67 -12.38
N TYR A 101 -30.01 -12.10 -11.34
CA TYR A 101 -30.61 -12.82 -10.19
C TYR A 101 -31.19 -14.20 -10.58
N ALA A 102 -30.66 -14.84 -11.60
CA ALA A 102 -30.98 -16.21 -11.98
C ALA A 102 -29.78 -17.12 -11.72
N GLY A 103 -30.00 -18.28 -11.09
CA GLY A 103 -28.92 -19.24 -10.79
C GLY A 103 -29.41 -20.47 -10.06
N GLY A 104 -28.71 -21.59 -10.19
CA GLY A 104 -29.05 -22.87 -9.55
C GLY A 104 -28.57 -23.00 -8.09
N LYS A 105 -28.09 -21.95 -7.47
CA LYS A 105 -27.45 -21.98 -6.14
C LYS A 105 -28.33 -21.37 -5.03
N TYR A 106 -29.61 -21.08 -5.31
CA TYR A 106 -30.55 -20.44 -4.36
C TYR A 106 -31.26 -21.42 -3.40
N GLY A 107 -31.27 -22.71 -3.69
CA GLY A 107 -32.05 -23.70 -2.94
C GLY A 107 -31.24 -24.34 -1.83
N GLY A 108 -31.56 -24.02 -0.58
CA GLY A 108 -30.89 -24.54 0.61
C GLY A 108 -31.21 -25.98 1.02
N ASP A 109 -31.91 -26.79 0.20
CA ASP A 109 -32.35 -28.17 0.56
C ASP A 109 -31.61 -29.28 -0.21
N GLY A 110 -30.53 -28.98 -0.92
CA GLY A 110 -29.71 -29.96 -1.63
C GLY A 110 -28.27 -29.95 -1.20
N ASP A 111 -27.63 -31.12 -1.15
CA ASP A 111 -26.22 -31.32 -0.75
C ASP A 111 -25.18 -30.65 -1.69
N ASN A 112 -25.62 -29.99 -2.76
CA ASN A 112 -24.74 -29.34 -3.74
C ASN A 112 -24.59 -27.85 -3.45
N TYR A 113 -23.34 -27.35 -3.54
CA TYR A 113 -23.00 -25.92 -3.39
C TYR A 113 -23.24 -25.34 -1.98
N GLU A 114 -23.05 -26.14 -0.94
CA GLU A 114 -23.28 -25.73 0.47
C GLU A 114 -22.55 -24.42 0.84
N TYR A 115 -21.40 -24.13 0.20
CA TYR A 115 -20.53 -22.97 0.48
C TYR A 115 -20.16 -22.18 -0.78
N SER A 116 -21.11 -21.98 -1.71
CA SER A 116 -20.84 -21.34 -3.00
C SER A 116 -20.36 -19.87 -2.88
N LEU A 117 -19.48 -19.47 -3.81
CA LEU A 117 -19.05 -18.09 -4.03
C LEU A 117 -20.09 -17.29 -4.84
N GLY A 118 -20.68 -17.92 -5.86
CA GLY A 118 -21.60 -17.31 -6.82
C GLY A 118 -23.07 -17.29 -6.33
N LEU A 119 -23.34 -16.74 -5.14
CA LEU A 119 -24.65 -16.76 -4.50
C LEU A 119 -25.69 -15.83 -5.13
N ASN A 120 -25.29 -14.78 -5.83
CA ASN A 120 -26.23 -13.72 -6.23
C ASN A 120 -26.85 -13.92 -7.62
N GLY A 121 -26.39 -14.91 -8.41
CA GLY A 121 -26.85 -15.12 -9.79
C GLY A 121 -26.67 -13.91 -10.70
N LEU A 122 -25.58 -13.16 -10.49
CA LEU A 122 -25.30 -11.93 -11.21
C LEU A 122 -24.07 -12.05 -12.12
N GLY A 123 -23.04 -12.78 -11.68
CA GLY A 123 -21.70 -12.69 -12.24
C GLY A 123 -21.60 -12.94 -13.73
N SER A 124 -22.10 -14.08 -14.23
CA SER A 124 -22.01 -14.43 -15.65
C SER A 124 -22.83 -13.48 -16.54
N CYS A 125 -24.05 -13.17 -16.15
CA CYS A 125 -24.93 -12.27 -16.89
C CYS A 125 -24.38 -10.84 -16.89
N ALA A 126 -23.94 -10.33 -15.74
CA ALA A 126 -23.39 -8.98 -15.63
C ALA A 126 -22.09 -8.82 -16.44
N THR A 127 -21.18 -9.80 -16.36
CA THR A 127 -19.93 -9.78 -17.15
C THR A 127 -20.22 -9.82 -18.64
N GLN A 128 -21.18 -10.67 -19.07
CA GLN A 128 -21.62 -10.75 -20.45
C GLN A 128 -22.18 -9.40 -20.94
N TYR A 129 -23.02 -8.73 -20.14
CA TYR A 129 -23.58 -7.42 -20.48
C TYR A 129 -22.55 -6.30 -20.53
N ALA A 130 -21.48 -6.40 -19.73
CA ALA A 130 -20.41 -5.40 -19.67
C ALA A 130 -19.28 -5.64 -20.69
N SER A 131 -19.44 -6.60 -21.60
CA SER A 131 -18.42 -7.00 -22.55
C SER A 131 -18.68 -6.47 -23.96
N GLU A 132 -17.61 -6.20 -24.71
CA GLU A 132 -17.64 -5.95 -26.16
C GLU A 132 -18.11 -7.22 -26.88
N TYR A 133 -17.51 -8.36 -26.53
CA TYR A 133 -17.99 -9.68 -26.89
C TYR A 133 -17.81 -10.67 -25.73
N PHE A 134 -18.62 -11.74 -25.76
CA PHE A 134 -18.56 -12.80 -24.76
C PHE A 134 -18.87 -14.13 -25.41
N ASP A 135 -17.94 -15.08 -25.31
CA ASP A 135 -18.03 -16.42 -25.86
C ASP A 135 -18.11 -17.44 -24.74
N ALA A 136 -19.08 -18.33 -24.79
CA ALA A 136 -19.17 -19.49 -23.90
C ALA A 136 -19.08 -20.78 -24.71
N ALA A 137 -18.15 -21.64 -24.36
CA ALA A 137 -18.03 -23.01 -24.89
C ALA A 137 -18.18 -23.99 -23.71
N ILE A 138 -19.14 -24.88 -23.80
CA ILE A 138 -19.54 -25.76 -22.71
C ILE A 138 -19.55 -27.22 -23.24
N TRP A 139 -18.79 -28.08 -22.54
CA TRP A 139 -18.72 -29.51 -22.85
C TRP A 139 -19.49 -30.26 -21.78
N ARG A 140 -20.63 -30.85 -22.23
CA ARG A 140 -21.56 -31.57 -21.36
C ARG A 140 -22.29 -32.65 -22.13
N ASP A 141 -22.55 -33.76 -21.50
CA ASP A 141 -23.42 -34.87 -22.02
C ASP A 141 -23.04 -35.35 -23.42
N GLY A 142 -21.72 -35.34 -23.76
CA GLY A 142 -21.20 -35.77 -25.04
C GLY A 142 -21.31 -34.73 -26.17
N PHE A 143 -21.65 -33.50 -25.83
CA PHE A 143 -21.78 -32.39 -26.80
C PHE A 143 -20.91 -31.19 -26.37
N LYS A 144 -20.57 -30.40 -27.37
CA LYS A 144 -20.07 -29.05 -27.21
C LYS A 144 -21.17 -28.05 -27.55
N TYR A 145 -21.47 -27.19 -26.62
CA TYR A 145 -22.41 -26.09 -26.80
C TYR A 145 -21.63 -24.79 -26.91
N SER A 146 -22.01 -23.93 -27.86
CA SER A 146 -21.37 -22.64 -28.06
C SER A 146 -22.37 -21.52 -28.14
N LEU A 147 -22.08 -20.43 -27.47
CA LEU A 147 -22.83 -19.18 -27.45
C LEU A 147 -21.91 -18.02 -27.75
N HIS A 148 -22.38 -17.06 -28.52
CA HIS A 148 -21.68 -15.81 -28.80
C HIS A 148 -22.59 -14.63 -28.50
N PHE A 149 -22.06 -13.63 -27.82
CA PHE A 149 -22.77 -12.40 -27.49
C PHE A 149 -21.91 -11.19 -27.89
N GLU A 150 -22.58 -10.16 -28.39
CA GLU A 150 -21.98 -8.85 -28.66
C GLU A 150 -22.77 -7.77 -27.91
N LYS A 151 -22.09 -7.01 -27.04
CA LYS A 151 -22.66 -5.89 -26.24
C LYS A 151 -23.96 -6.25 -25.52
N GLY A 152 -24.10 -7.49 -25.06
CA GLY A 152 -25.27 -7.95 -24.33
C GLY A 152 -26.31 -8.72 -25.17
N GLU A 153 -26.19 -8.71 -26.48
CA GLU A 153 -27.14 -9.39 -27.39
C GLU A 153 -26.57 -10.75 -27.84
N ASN A 154 -27.41 -11.79 -27.80
CA ASN A 154 -27.01 -13.11 -28.31
C ASN A 154 -27.02 -13.13 -29.83
N ILE A 155 -25.91 -13.54 -30.43
CA ILE A 155 -25.75 -13.63 -31.90
C ILE A 155 -25.70 -15.09 -32.33
N GLY A 156 -26.71 -15.49 -33.07
CA GLY A 156 -26.79 -16.82 -33.73
C GLY A 156 -27.32 -17.95 -32.86
N GLY A 157 -27.76 -17.68 -31.63
CA GLY A 157 -28.39 -18.67 -30.75
C GLY A 157 -27.38 -19.71 -30.18
N LEU A 158 -27.92 -20.71 -29.48
CA LEU A 158 -27.16 -21.85 -28.97
C LEU A 158 -26.80 -22.80 -30.12
N LYS A 159 -25.53 -23.05 -30.34
CA LYS A 159 -24.99 -24.07 -31.25
C LYS A 159 -24.66 -25.33 -30.48
N LYS A 160 -25.04 -26.50 -31.04
CA LYS A 160 -24.78 -27.82 -30.43
C LYS A 160 -24.07 -28.69 -31.44
N GLU A 161 -22.90 -29.18 -31.07
CA GLU A 161 -22.02 -30.03 -31.90
C GLU A 161 -21.61 -31.26 -31.09
N PRO A 162 -21.22 -32.39 -31.73
CA PRO A 162 -20.60 -33.49 -31.01
C PRO A 162 -19.31 -33.01 -30.31
N THR A 163 -19.05 -33.55 -29.11
CA THR A 163 -17.86 -33.15 -28.35
C THR A 163 -16.56 -33.46 -29.09
N ASP A 164 -15.61 -32.56 -29.02
CA ASP A 164 -14.22 -32.70 -29.47
C ASP A 164 -13.28 -33.17 -28.34
N ARG A 165 -13.77 -33.25 -27.11
CA ARG A 165 -13.00 -33.60 -25.89
C ARG A 165 -13.27 -35.03 -25.36
N GLY A 166 -14.00 -35.87 -26.12
CA GLY A 166 -14.38 -37.22 -25.70
C GLY A 166 -15.30 -37.20 -24.48
N LYS A 167 -14.89 -37.79 -23.37
CA LYS A 167 -15.71 -37.82 -22.14
C LYS A 167 -15.43 -36.64 -21.20
N LYS A 168 -14.55 -35.74 -21.55
CA LYS A 168 -14.18 -34.60 -20.68
C LYS A 168 -15.27 -33.53 -20.76
N THR A 169 -15.65 -33.05 -19.60
CA THR A 169 -16.59 -31.92 -19.42
C THR A 169 -15.87 -30.65 -19.01
N GLY A 170 -16.56 -29.53 -18.97
CA GLY A 170 -16.03 -28.23 -18.49
C GLY A 170 -16.70 -27.06 -19.16
N THR A 171 -16.32 -25.87 -18.70
CA THR A 171 -16.79 -24.60 -19.28
C THR A 171 -15.57 -23.74 -19.62
N THR A 172 -15.64 -23.08 -20.76
CA THR A 172 -14.67 -22.05 -21.16
C THR A 172 -15.42 -20.79 -21.50
N ILE A 173 -15.12 -19.73 -20.79
CA ILE A 173 -15.67 -18.39 -21.03
C ILE A 173 -14.54 -17.50 -21.51
N ARG A 174 -14.71 -16.86 -22.68
CA ARG A 174 -13.79 -15.82 -23.16
C ARG A 174 -14.57 -14.53 -23.42
N TRP A 175 -14.10 -13.43 -22.90
CA TRP A 175 -14.73 -12.13 -23.09
C TRP A 175 -13.70 -11.01 -23.19
N LYS A 176 -14.12 -9.92 -23.79
CA LYS A 176 -13.38 -8.68 -23.79
C LYS A 176 -14.23 -7.61 -23.10
N PRO A 177 -13.77 -7.05 -21.98
CA PRO A 177 -14.48 -5.94 -21.34
C PRO A 177 -14.66 -4.77 -22.30
N ASP A 178 -15.79 -4.06 -22.20
CA ASP A 178 -16.12 -2.98 -23.11
C ASP A 178 -15.71 -1.62 -22.56
N LEU A 179 -14.93 -0.84 -23.34
CA LEU A 179 -14.55 0.54 -23.01
C LEU A 179 -15.75 1.52 -23.01
N GLU A 180 -16.91 1.14 -23.53
CA GLU A 180 -18.15 1.91 -23.35
C GLU A 180 -18.76 1.73 -21.96
N VAL A 181 -18.29 0.73 -21.19
CA VAL A 181 -18.77 0.39 -19.84
C VAL A 181 -17.72 0.72 -18.78
N PHE A 182 -16.48 0.34 -19.05
CA PHE A 182 -15.34 0.58 -18.14
C PHE A 182 -14.43 1.64 -18.69
N THR A 183 -13.91 2.48 -17.82
CA THR A 183 -12.96 3.55 -18.19
C THR A 183 -11.57 3.02 -18.50
N ASP A 184 -11.21 1.84 -17.96
CA ASP A 184 -9.97 1.11 -18.23
C ASP A 184 -10.23 -0.39 -18.21
N ILE A 185 -9.63 -1.13 -19.15
CA ILE A 185 -9.73 -2.59 -19.29
C ILE A 185 -8.37 -3.30 -19.28
N ASP A 186 -7.29 -2.54 -19.07
CA ASP A 186 -5.92 -3.09 -19.08
C ASP A 186 -5.53 -3.62 -17.70
N ILE A 187 -6.15 -4.73 -17.30
CA ILE A 187 -5.87 -5.35 -16.02
C ILE A 187 -4.40 -5.78 -15.96
N PRO A 188 -3.62 -5.34 -14.94
CA PRO A 188 -2.21 -5.69 -14.81
C PRO A 188 -2.00 -7.17 -14.50
N VAL A 189 -0.87 -7.71 -14.93
CA VAL A 189 -0.48 -9.12 -14.69
C VAL A 189 -0.47 -9.46 -13.20
N ASP A 190 -0.01 -8.53 -12.37
CA ASP A 190 0.08 -8.70 -10.92
C ASP A 190 -1.28 -9.00 -10.29
N TYR A 191 -2.36 -8.41 -10.80
CA TYR A 191 -3.71 -8.73 -10.33
C TYR A 191 -4.03 -10.23 -10.49
N TYR A 192 -3.75 -10.80 -11.67
CA TYR A 192 -4.04 -12.21 -11.94
C TYR A 192 -3.20 -13.13 -11.06
N THR A 193 -1.90 -12.84 -10.94
CA THR A 193 -1.00 -13.64 -10.12
C THR A 193 -1.38 -13.61 -8.66
N ASP A 194 -1.73 -12.44 -8.12
CA ASP A 194 -2.17 -12.28 -6.74
C ASP A 194 -3.50 -12.98 -6.46
N VAL A 195 -4.50 -12.79 -7.32
CA VAL A 195 -5.81 -13.43 -7.15
C VAL A 195 -5.69 -14.94 -7.25
N LEU A 196 -5.00 -15.47 -8.26
CA LEU A 196 -4.88 -16.91 -8.46
C LEU A 196 -4.04 -17.58 -7.36
N LYS A 197 -2.98 -16.93 -6.89
CA LYS A 197 -2.21 -17.39 -5.73
C LYS A 197 -3.11 -17.48 -4.49
N ARG A 198 -3.89 -16.44 -4.18
CA ARG A 198 -4.82 -16.43 -3.06
C ARG A 198 -5.90 -17.52 -3.18
N GLN A 199 -6.42 -17.74 -4.40
CA GLN A 199 -7.39 -18.80 -4.61
C GLN A 199 -6.77 -20.19 -4.45
N ALA A 200 -5.52 -20.41 -4.86
CA ALA A 200 -4.81 -21.66 -4.63
C ALA A 200 -4.61 -21.94 -3.13
N VAL A 201 -4.32 -20.91 -2.33
CA VAL A 201 -4.15 -21.03 -0.88
C VAL A 201 -5.42 -21.53 -0.18
N VAL A 202 -6.59 -21.06 -0.60
CA VAL A 202 -7.87 -21.36 0.10
C VAL A 202 -8.65 -22.51 -0.51
N ASN A 203 -8.22 -23.05 -1.67
CA ASN A 203 -8.79 -24.20 -2.34
C ASN A 203 -7.71 -25.28 -2.49
N ALA A 204 -7.40 -25.95 -1.38
CA ALA A 204 -6.34 -26.96 -1.28
C ALA A 204 -6.44 -28.03 -2.40
N GLY A 205 -5.30 -28.33 -3.04
CA GLY A 205 -5.20 -29.34 -4.11
C GLY A 205 -5.70 -28.87 -5.49
N VAL A 206 -6.29 -27.68 -5.61
CA VAL A 206 -6.69 -27.11 -6.90
C VAL A 206 -5.53 -26.34 -7.51
N THR A 207 -5.22 -26.61 -8.77
CA THR A 207 -4.20 -25.89 -9.54
C THR A 207 -4.83 -24.71 -10.26
N PHE A 208 -4.30 -23.52 -10.04
CA PHE A 208 -4.67 -22.31 -10.75
C PHE A 208 -3.55 -21.95 -11.71
N ARG A 209 -3.81 -22.01 -13.00
CA ARG A 209 -2.86 -21.70 -14.06
C ARG A 209 -3.15 -20.32 -14.63
N PHE A 210 -2.18 -19.43 -14.54
CA PHE A 210 -2.19 -18.17 -15.26
C PHE A 210 -1.46 -18.36 -16.59
N ARG A 211 -2.04 -17.90 -17.70
CA ARG A 211 -1.42 -17.83 -19.01
C ARG A 211 -1.47 -16.40 -19.53
N GLU A 212 -0.36 -15.90 -19.99
CA GLU A 212 -0.26 -14.59 -20.62
C GLU A 212 0.21 -14.75 -22.07
N GLU A 213 -0.49 -14.16 -23.01
CA GLU A 213 -0.05 -14.03 -24.37
C GLU A 213 0.99 -12.90 -24.46
N THR A 214 2.27 -13.27 -24.57
CA THR A 214 3.41 -12.33 -24.63
C THR A 214 3.72 -11.85 -26.04
N ALA A 215 3.36 -12.64 -27.04
CA ALA A 215 3.39 -12.33 -28.47
C ALA A 215 2.31 -13.16 -29.16
N PRO A 216 1.86 -12.78 -30.38
CA PRO A 216 0.80 -13.51 -31.09
C PRO A 216 1.00 -15.01 -31.10
N GLY A 217 0.11 -15.75 -30.43
CA GLY A 217 0.14 -17.20 -30.28
C GLY A 217 1.25 -17.76 -29.36
N LYS A 218 2.02 -16.92 -28.65
CA LYS A 218 3.02 -17.35 -27.68
C LYS A 218 2.55 -17.01 -26.27
N PHE A 219 2.56 -18.02 -25.40
CA PHE A 219 2.10 -17.90 -24.03
C PHE A 219 3.20 -18.22 -23.04
N SER A 220 3.30 -17.41 -21.98
CA SER A 220 3.93 -17.78 -20.72
C SER A 220 2.87 -18.42 -19.80
N SER A 221 3.30 -19.30 -18.89
CA SER A 221 2.39 -19.94 -17.93
C SER A 221 3.02 -20.03 -16.56
N THR A 222 2.22 -19.73 -15.52
CA THR A 222 2.60 -19.87 -14.11
C THR A 222 1.49 -20.64 -13.40
N ASP A 223 1.86 -21.65 -12.64
CA ASP A 223 0.93 -22.49 -11.86
C ASP A 223 1.05 -22.14 -10.38
N PHE A 224 -0.09 -22.04 -9.71
CA PHE A 224 -0.24 -21.85 -8.27
C PHE A 224 -1.00 -23.05 -7.71
N GLN A 225 -0.42 -23.72 -6.72
CA GLN A 225 -1.05 -24.87 -6.05
C GLN A 225 -0.49 -25.01 -4.64
N TYR A 226 -1.36 -25.29 -3.68
CA TYR A 226 -1.04 -25.61 -2.29
C TYR A 226 -1.78 -26.87 -1.90
N GLU A 227 -1.07 -27.99 -1.77
CA GLU A 227 -1.68 -29.30 -1.47
C GLU A 227 -2.42 -29.29 -0.13
N ASN A 228 -1.83 -28.69 0.90
CA ASN A 228 -2.42 -28.55 2.24
C ASN A 228 -3.00 -27.15 2.46
N GLY A 229 -3.24 -26.38 1.40
CA GLY A 229 -3.87 -25.06 1.43
C GLY A 229 -3.16 -24.08 2.34
N ILE A 230 -3.89 -23.51 3.31
CA ILE A 230 -3.38 -22.47 4.21
C ILE A 230 -2.19 -22.92 5.08
N LEU A 231 -2.00 -24.22 5.33
CA LEU A 231 -0.85 -24.72 6.08
C LEU A 231 0.45 -24.54 5.29
N ASP A 232 0.44 -24.95 4.02
CA ASP A 232 1.61 -24.81 3.14
C ASP A 232 1.94 -23.33 2.93
N TYR A 233 0.92 -22.49 2.78
CA TYR A 233 1.11 -21.05 2.60
C TYR A 233 1.69 -20.36 3.85
N VAL A 234 1.20 -20.71 5.05
CA VAL A 234 1.79 -20.19 6.31
C VAL A 234 3.24 -20.66 6.44
N THR A 235 3.55 -21.90 6.02
CA THR A 235 4.91 -22.43 6.02
C THR A 235 5.82 -21.66 5.06
N GLU A 236 5.32 -21.36 3.86
CA GLU A 236 6.03 -20.50 2.88
C GLU A 236 6.31 -19.09 3.44
N LEU A 237 5.29 -18.45 4.02
CA LEU A 237 5.39 -17.11 4.61
C LEU A 237 6.36 -17.06 5.79
N ALA A 238 6.35 -18.09 6.62
CA ALA A 238 7.19 -18.16 7.82
C ALA A 238 8.69 -18.34 7.50
N GLY A 239 9.01 -18.92 6.34
CA GLY A 239 10.38 -19.18 5.89
C GLY A 239 11.06 -20.30 6.70
N GLU A 240 12.40 -20.35 6.61
CA GLU A 240 13.17 -21.48 7.16
C GLU A 240 13.26 -21.52 8.69
N GLU A 241 13.15 -20.39 9.36
CA GLU A 241 13.37 -20.27 10.81
C GLU A 241 12.24 -19.50 11.51
N PRO A 242 11.02 -20.05 11.56
CA PRO A 242 9.97 -19.45 12.38
C PRO A 242 10.26 -19.60 13.87
N LEU A 243 9.67 -18.77 14.70
CA LEU A 243 9.77 -18.85 16.15
C LEU A 243 9.09 -20.11 16.69
N THR A 244 7.92 -20.46 16.09
CA THR A 244 7.19 -21.72 16.32
C THR A 244 6.85 -22.36 14.97
N GLN A 245 6.73 -23.69 14.94
CA GLN A 245 6.29 -24.37 13.73
C GLN A 245 4.85 -24.03 13.37
N PRO A 246 4.49 -23.96 12.07
CA PRO A 246 3.12 -23.77 11.64
C PRO A 246 2.19 -24.88 12.16
N VAL A 247 1.04 -24.48 12.70
CA VAL A 247 -0.02 -25.39 13.14
C VAL A 247 -1.26 -25.17 12.31
N PHE A 248 -2.08 -26.22 12.16
CA PHE A 248 -3.35 -26.14 11.46
C PHE A 248 -4.47 -26.70 12.35
N TRP A 249 -5.53 -25.91 12.51
CA TRP A 249 -6.73 -26.29 13.26
C TRP A 249 -7.97 -26.09 12.41
N GLN A 250 -8.93 -26.99 12.57
CA GLN A 250 -10.23 -26.86 11.94
C GLN A 250 -11.36 -27.37 12.84
N THR A 251 -12.55 -26.82 12.65
CA THR A 251 -13.77 -27.25 13.34
C THR A 251 -15.00 -26.90 12.51
N GLU A 252 -16.09 -27.61 12.77
CA GLU A 252 -17.42 -27.25 12.27
C GLU A 252 -18.33 -26.93 13.45
N ARG A 253 -19.19 -25.94 13.26
CA ARG A 253 -20.16 -25.47 14.23
C ARG A 253 -21.49 -25.19 13.55
N LYS A 254 -22.58 -25.32 14.32
CA LYS A 254 -23.94 -24.97 13.90
C LYS A 254 -24.54 -23.99 14.91
N GLY A 255 -25.15 -22.93 14.42
CA GLY A 255 -25.75 -21.89 15.26
C GLY A 255 -26.39 -20.79 14.43
N ARG A 256 -26.71 -19.67 15.07
CA ARG A 256 -27.45 -18.56 14.48
C ARG A 256 -26.94 -17.21 14.96
N ASP A 257 -27.07 -16.16 14.16
CA ASP A 257 -26.69 -14.80 14.51
C ASP A 257 -27.62 -14.17 15.58
N ARG A 258 -28.91 -14.54 15.56
CA ARG A 258 -29.93 -14.11 16.51
C ARG A 258 -30.96 -15.23 16.75
N ALA A 259 -31.67 -15.20 17.86
CA ALA A 259 -32.64 -16.22 18.25
C ALA A 259 -33.80 -16.39 17.27
N ASP A 260 -34.16 -15.32 16.54
CA ASP A 260 -35.24 -15.30 15.52
C ASP A 260 -34.80 -15.72 14.11
N LYS A 261 -33.52 -16.05 13.91
CA LYS A 261 -32.97 -16.47 12.61
C LYS A 261 -32.76 -17.98 12.54
N PRO A 262 -32.79 -18.58 11.35
CA PRO A 262 -32.47 -20.00 11.18
C PRO A 262 -31.03 -20.27 11.56
N GLU A 263 -30.78 -21.51 11.98
CA GLU A 263 -29.42 -22.00 12.21
C GLU A 263 -28.72 -22.27 10.89
N TYR A 264 -27.41 -22.02 10.87
CA TYR A 264 -26.56 -22.32 9.74
C TYR A 264 -25.24 -22.94 10.18
N LYS A 265 -24.58 -23.61 9.24
CA LYS A 265 -23.28 -24.26 9.49
C LYS A 265 -22.14 -23.28 9.19
N VAL A 266 -21.09 -23.40 9.99
CA VAL A 266 -19.80 -22.74 9.74
C VAL A 266 -18.67 -23.77 9.84
N LYS A 267 -17.77 -23.74 8.88
CA LYS A 267 -16.50 -24.47 8.90
C LYS A 267 -15.38 -23.46 9.11
N LEU A 268 -14.60 -23.64 10.14
CA LEU A 268 -13.53 -22.72 10.52
C LEU A 268 -12.19 -23.45 10.38
N SER A 269 -11.27 -22.89 9.62
CA SER A 269 -9.91 -23.40 9.45
C SER A 269 -8.93 -22.27 9.67
N VAL A 270 -7.90 -22.51 10.48
CA VAL A 270 -6.86 -21.54 10.78
C VAL A 270 -5.51 -22.24 10.75
N SER A 271 -4.55 -21.61 10.10
CA SER A 271 -3.14 -21.97 10.21
C SER A 271 -2.36 -20.77 10.72
N PHE A 272 -1.45 -20.98 11.64
CA PHE A 272 -0.60 -19.90 12.17
C PHE A 272 0.74 -20.41 12.69
N CYS A 273 1.68 -19.51 12.77
CA CYS A 273 2.91 -19.64 13.55
C CYS A 273 3.34 -18.27 14.07
N PHE A 274 4.35 -18.24 14.91
CA PHE A 274 4.99 -17.00 15.33
C PHE A 274 6.36 -16.86 14.65
N SER A 275 6.70 -15.63 14.27
CA SER A 275 7.97 -15.27 13.66
C SER A 275 8.40 -13.88 14.16
N ASN A 276 9.69 -13.69 14.34
CA ASN A 276 10.26 -12.38 14.63
C ASN A 276 10.77 -11.63 13.38
N LYS A 277 10.60 -12.25 12.20
CA LYS A 277 11.04 -11.72 10.91
C LYS A 277 9.87 -11.24 10.03
N VAL A 278 8.72 -11.90 10.14
CA VAL A 278 7.56 -11.71 9.27
C VAL A 278 6.29 -11.63 10.10
N SER A 279 5.38 -10.74 9.72
CA SER A 279 4.04 -10.61 10.29
C SER A 279 3.04 -10.48 9.14
N VAL A 280 2.17 -11.48 8.99
CA VAL A 280 1.12 -11.51 7.97
C VAL A 280 -0.15 -12.05 8.58
N ILE A 281 -1.27 -11.35 8.42
CA ILE A 281 -2.57 -11.81 8.89
C ILE A 281 -3.57 -11.66 7.74
N GLU A 282 -4.09 -12.79 7.29
CA GLU A 282 -5.07 -12.85 6.22
C GLU A 282 -6.31 -13.64 6.64
N HIS A 283 -7.46 -13.13 6.26
CA HIS A 283 -8.74 -13.77 6.51
C HIS A 283 -9.48 -14.02 5.20
N TYR A 284 -9.97 -15.23 5.04
CA TYR A 284 -10.80 -15.62 3.90
C TYR A 284 -12.14 -16.16 4.39
N HIS A 285 -13.18 -15.88 3.64
CA HIS A 285 -14.53 -16.42 3.90
C HIS A 285 -15.23 -16.77 2.59
N ASN A 286 -15.68 -18.02 2.48
CA ASN A 286 -16.20 -18.59 1.24
C ASN A 286 -15.26 -18.26 0.05
N SER A 287 -13.94 -18.49 0.21
CA SER A 287 -12.84 -18.18 -0.71
C SER A 287 -12.65 -16.71 -1.08
N SER A 288 -13.46 -15.78 -0.55
CA SER A 288 -13.24 -14.34 -0.71
C SER A 288 -12.22 -13.83 0.30
N TRP A 289 -11.23 -13.07 -0.15
CA TRP A 289 -10.30 -12.40 0.73
C TRP A 289 -10.98 -11.22 1.43
N LEU A 290 -10.91 -11.22 2.76
CA LEU A 290 -11.50 -10.16 3.59
C LEU A 290 -10.47 -9.06 3.85
N GLU A 291 -10.25 -8.20 2.87
CA GLU A 291 -9.29 -7.08 2.95
C GLU A 291 -9.54 -6.18 4.18
N HIS A 292 -10.81 -6.02 4.56
CA HIS A 292 -11.23 -5.20 5.68
C HIS A 292 -11.59 -6.02 6.94
N GLY A 293 -11.26 -7.31 6.95
CA GLY A 293 -11.44 -8.20 8.09
C GLY A 293 -12.91 -8.50 8.44
N GLY A 294 -13.37 -7.96 9.56
CA GLY A 294 -14.74 -8.19 10.05
C GLY A 294 -14.80 -9.22 11.18
N SER A 295 -15.80 -10.11 11.15
CA SER A 295 -16.03 -11.10 12.20
C SER A 295 -14.82 -12.01 12.50
N PRO A 296 -14.13 -12.58 11.52
CA PRO A 296 -12.94 -13.42 11.76
C PRO A 296 -11.79 -12.66 12.42
N GLU A 297 -11.52 -11.45 11.97
CA GLU A 297 -10.47 -10.61 12.54
C GLU A 297 -10.75 -10.25 14.00
N LYS A 298 -11.99 -9.86 14.31
CA LYS A 298 -12.42 -9.55 15.69
C LYS A 298 -12.30 -10.77 16.59
N ALA A 299 -12.70 -11.94 16.10
CA ALA A 299 -12.59 -13.21 16.81
C ALA A 299 -11.14 -13.56 17.15
N MET A 300 -10.27 -13.52 16.14
CA MET A 300 -8.84 -13.81 16.28
C MET A 300 -8.18 -12.85 17.27
N LYS A 301 -8.39 -11.52 17.14
CA LYS A 301 -7.85 -10.52 18.06
C LYS A 301 -8.25 -10.80 19.50
N SER A 302 -9.53 -11.10 19.73
CA SER A 302 -10.04 -11.40 21.07
C SER A 302 -9.45 -12.68 21.65
N ALA A 303 -9.41 -13.76 20.87
CA ALA A 303 -8.95 -15.06 21.32
C ALA A 303 -7.45 -15.07 21.68
N PHE A 304 -6.61 -14.56 20.77
CA PHE A 304 -5.16 -14.52 20.97
C PHE A 304 -4.77 -13.64 22.15
N VAL A 305 -5.36 -12.42 22.26
CA VAL A 305 -5.09 -11.56 23.42
C VAL A 305 -5.50 -12.24 24.72
N SER A 306 -6.70 -12.85 24.76
CA SER A 306 -7.20 -13.52 25.97
C SER A 306 -6.31 -14.70 26.40
N ALA A 307 -5.96 -15.58 25.46
CA ALA A 307 -5.18 -16.78 25.76
C ALA A 307 -3.75 -16.43 26.20
N ILE A 308 -3.07 -15.54 25.48
CA ILE A 308 -1.68 -15.15 25.80
C ILE A 308 -1.64 -14.33 27.10
N ASP A 309 -2.58 -13.40 27.33
CA ASP A 309 -2.66 -12.64 28.58
C ASP A 309 -2.88 -13.55 29.78
N SER A 310 -3.77 -14.56 29.66
CA SER A 310 -4.01 -15.56 30.69
C SER A 310 -2.74 -16.37 30.98
N TYR A 311 -2.04 -16.84 29.96
CA TYR A 311 -0.79 -17.55 30.11
C TYR A 311 0.29 -16.70 30.81
N LEU A 312 0.47 -15.45 30.38
CA LEU A 312 1.43 -14.51 30.98
C LEU A 312 1.15 -14.25 32.46
N LYS A 313 -0.13 -14.14 32.84
CA LYS A 313 -0.56 -13.99 34.26
C LYS A 313 -0.28 -15.23 35.07
N GLN A 314 -0.65 -16.42 34.57
CA GLN A 314 -0.40 -17.70 35.24
C GLN A 314 1.10 -17.95 35.47
N GLN A 315 1.93 -17.58 34.51
CA GLN A 315 3.40 -17.71 34.59
C GLN A 315 4.08 -16.56 35.34
N GLY A 316 3.34 -15.55 35.83
CA GLY A 316 3.89 -14.45 36.59
C GLY A 316 4.89 -13.58 35.77
N LYS A 317 4.74 -13.51 34.45
CA LYS A 317 5.70 -12.84 33.54
C LYS A 317 5.57 -11.31 33.51
N TYR A 318 4.46 -10.76 34.00
CA TYR A 318 4.27 -9.32 34.10
C TYR A 318 5.07 -8.71 35.26
N GLN A 319 5.63 -7.54 35.05
CA GLN A 319 6.25 -6.74 36.12
C GLN A 319 5.17 -6.08 37.00
N LYS A 320 5.56 -5.65 38.20
CA LYS A 320 4.64 -4.94 39.11
C LYS A 320 4.06 -3.69 38.43
N ASN A 321 2.75 -3.55 38.39
CA ASN A 321 2.00 -2.48 37.73
C ASN A 321 2.17 -2.43 36.19
N GLU A 322 2.64 -3.48 35.55
CA GLU A 322 2.71 -3.56 34.09
C GLU A 322 1.30 -3.73 33.51
N ALA A 323 0.94 -2.93 32.49
CA ALA A 323 -0.33 -3.06 31.78
C ALA A 323 -0.38 -4.40 31.03
N LYS A 324 -1.59 -4.92 30.79
CA LYS A 324 -1.78 -6.11 29.96
C LYS A 324 -1.35 -5.88 28.52
N ILE A 325 -1.08 -6.94 27.80
CA ILE A 325 -0.82 -6.92 26.36
C ILE A 325 -2.04 -6.43 25.57
N THR A 326 -1.78 -5.95 24.39
CA THR A 326 -2.76 -5.59 23.36
C THR A 326 -2.54 -6.46 22.13
N PHE A 327 -3.47 -6.44 21.18
CA PHE A 327 -3.28 -7.18 19.94
C PHE A 327 -2.08 -6.71 19.12
N ASN A 328 -1.75 -5.42 19.18
CA ASN A 328 -0.57 -4.89 18.49
C ASN A 328 0.74 -5.57 18.92
N ASP A 329 0.82 -5.98 20.19
CA ASP A 329 2.00 -6.66 20.72
C ASP A 329 2.14 -8.10 20.18
N ILE A 330 1.03 -8.71 19.79
CA ILE A 330 0.94 -10.03 19.18
C ILE A 330 1.14 -9.96 17.67
N GLN A 331 0.48 -9.00 17.05
CA GLN A 331 0.43 -8.83 15.59
C GLN A 331 1.83 -8.77 14.97
N ASP A 332 2.77 -8.07 15.60
CA ASP A 332 4.14 -7.87 15.10
C ASP A 332 4.96 -9.18 14.97
N ALA A 333 4.46 -10.28 15.54
CA ALA A 333 5.13 -11.56 15.47
C ALA A 333 4.23 -12.69 14.95
N LEU A 334 3.00 -12.38 14.53
CA LEU A 334 2.02 -13.40 14.14
C LEU A 334 1.95 -13.55 12.62
N VAL A 335 2.12 -14.78 12.15
CA VAL A 335 1.76 -15.20 10.79
C VAL A 335 0.52 -16.06 10.90
N LEU A 336 -0.62 -15.60 10.37
CA LEU A 336 -1.90 -16.29 10.49
C LEU A 336 -2.72 -16.17 9.21
N VAL A 337 -3.24 -17.29 8.75
CA VAL A 337 -4.22 -17.34 7.68
C VAL A 337 -5.44 -18.11 8.15
N SER A 338 -6.62 -17.51 8.04
CA SER A 338 -7.89 -18.20 8.30
C SER A 338 -8.69 -18.36 7.01
N ASN A 339 -9.24 -19.56 6.83
CA ASN A 339 -10.13 -19.88 5.70
C ASN A 339 -11.44 -20.47 6.26
N ASN A 340 -12.49 -19.67 6.22
CA ASN A 340 -13.76 -19.97 6.84
C ASN A 340 -14.87 -20.11 5.79
N PHE A 341 -15.83 -20.97 6.06
CA PHE A 341 -16.99 -21.15 5.21
C PHE A 341 -18.28 -21.10 6.03
N SER A 342 -19.33 -20.52 5.47
CA SER A 342 -20.66 -20.56 6.07
C SER A 342 -21.75 -20.68 5.00
N THR A 343 -22.83 -21.36 5.36
CA THR A 343 -24.01 -21.52 4.48
C THR A 343 -24.87 -20.25 4.44
N GLN A 344 -24.65 -19.32 5.38
CA GLN A 344 -25.26 -17.97 5.36
C GLN A 344 -24.20 -16.94 5.68
N THR A 345 -23.97 -16.01 4.74
CA THR A 345 -22.97 -14.95 4.89
C THR A 345 -23.62 -13.58 4.80
N SER A 346 -23.29 -12.69 5.72
CA SER A 346 -23.64 -11.29 5.70
C SER A 346 -22.40 -10.46 5.36
N TYR A 347 -22.23 -10.13 4.10
CA TYR A 347 -21.18 -9.21 3.65
C TYR A 347 -21.58 -7.76 3.93
N GLU A 348 -20.63 -6.91 4.27
CA GLU A 348 -20.87 -5.48 4.48
C GLU A 348 -21.22 -4.74 3.17
N ASN A 349 -20.70 -5.22 2.04
CA ASN A 349 -20.95 -4.66 0.71
C ASN A 349 -20.82 -5.73 -0.39
N GLN A 350 -21.17 -5.35 -1.63
CA GLN A 350 -21.11 -6.25 -2.79
C GLN A 350 -19.68 -6.72 -3.13
N THR A 351 -18.66 -5.96 -2.79
CA THR A 351 -17.25 -6.34 -3.04
C THR A 351 -16.72 -7.45 -2.13
N LYS A 352 -17.53 -7.91 -1.18
CA LYS A 352 -17.25 -9.06 -0.30
C LYS A 352 -15.97 -8.94 0.55
N LYS A 353 -15.50 -7.73 0.83
CA LYS A 353 -14.23 -7.46 1.55
C LYS A 353 -14.31 -7.55 3.08
N ALA A 354 -15.49 -7.64 3.65
CA ALA A 354 -15.73 -7.85 5.09
C ALA A 354 -17.05 -8.57 5.36
N ILE A 355 -17.10 -9.34 6.45
CA ILE A 355 -18.33 -9.99 6.94
C ILE A 355 -18.65 -9.55 8.36
N ASN A 356 -19.94 -9.53 8.71
CA ASN A 356 -20.42 -9.09 10.03
C ASN A 356 -21.26 -10.12 10.79
N ASN A 357 -21.22 -11.40 10.38
CA ASN A 357 -21.91 -12.49 11.04
C ASN A 357 -21.48 -12.64 12.50
N LYS A 358 -22.42 -12.47 13.44
CA LYS A 358 -22.15 -12.56 14.87
C LYS A 358 -21.78 -14.00 15.30
N PHE A 359 -22.50 -14.99 14.79
CA PHE A 359 -22.23 -16.39 15.11
C PHE A 359 -20.84 -16.83 14.60
N VAL A 360 -20.38 -16.39 13.44
CA VAL A 360 -19.02 -16.67 12.96
C VAL A 360 -17.98 -16.11 13.96
N GLN A 361 -18.19 -14.88 14.44
CA GLN A 361 -17.31 -14.25 15.43
C GLN A 361 -17.26 -15.04 16.73
N GLU A 362 -18.43 -15.39 17.30
CA GLU A 362 -18.54 -16.13 18.55
C GLU A 362 -17.92 -17.52 18.43
N ALA A 363 -18.32 -18.30 17.42
CA ALA A 363 -17.81 -19.65 17.18
C ALA A 363 -16.30 -19.68 16.98
N MET A 364 -15.74 -18.73 16.22
CA MET A 364 -14.30 -18.65 15.97
C MET A 364 -13.54 -18.18 17.23
N THR A 365 -14.10 -17.26 18.02
CA THR A 365 -13.49 -16.81 19.28
C THR A 365 -13.36 -17.97 20.27
N ASP A 366 -14.43 -18.74 20.48
CA ASP A 366 -14.44 -19.86 21.40
C ASP A 366 -13.54 -21.00 20.93
N PHE A 367 -13.57 -21.28 19.62
CA PHE A 367 -12.71 -22.28 19.01
C PHE A 367 -11.22 -21.95 19.21
N LEU A 368 -10.80 -20.74 18.82
CA LEU A 368 -9.41 -20.33 18.92
C LEU A 368 -8.93 -20.24 20.36
N ARG A 369 -9.77 -19.72 21.28
CA ARG A 369 -9.41 -19.65 22.70
C ARG A 369 -9.15 -21.03 23.27
N SER A 370 -10.09 -21.96 23.07
CA SER A 370 -9.98 -23.33 23.54
C SER A 370 -8.75 -24.05 22.97
N GLN A 371 -8.49 -23.91 21.67
CA GLN A 371 -7.34 -24.51 21.02
C GLN A 371 -6.00 -23.92 21.49
N LEU A 372 -5.93 -22.58 21.67
CA LEU A 372 -4.74 -21.93 22.20
C LEU A 372 -4.42 -22.35 23.64
N GLU A 373 -5.43 -22.50 24.50
CA GLU A 373 -5.25 -22.99 25.87
C GLU A 373 -4.67 -24.43 25.89
N VAL A 374 -5.18 -25.29 25.04
CA VAL A 374 -4.66 -26.67 24.89
C VAL A 374 -3.24 -26.64 24.32
N TYR A 375 -3.01 -25.85 23.26
CA TYR A 375 -1.71 -25.75 22.61
C TYR A 375 -0.62 -25.29 23.58
N PHE A 376 -0.89 -24.31 24.43
CA PHE A 376 0.08 -23.82 25.42
C PHE A 376 0.41 -24.84 26.51
N ILE A 377 -0.51 -25.73 26.81
CA ILE A 377 -0.27 -26.87 27.76
C ILE A 377 0.56 -27.97 27.11
N GLU A 378 0.23 -28.31 25.85
CA GLU A 378 0.88 -29.40 25.12
C GLU A 378 2.27 -28.99 24.58
N ASN A 379 2.48 -27.69 24.32
CA ASN A 379 3.71 -27.16 23.72
C ASN A 379 4.34 -26.05 24.59
N PRO A 380 4.81 -26.39 25.82
CA PRO A 380 5.28 -25.38 26.78
C PRO A 380 6.48 -24.55 26.28
N PHE A 381 7.35 -25.13 25.45
CA PHE A 381 8.47 -24.42 24.88
C PHE A 381 8.02 -23.34 23.86
N ASP A 382 7.04 -23.65 23.03
CA ASP A 382 6.48 -22.69 22.08
C ASP A 382 5.69 -21.61 22.81
N ALA A 383 4.88 -22.00 23.83
CA ALA A 383 4.17 -21.04 24.68
C ALA A 383 5.12 -20.04 25.34
N GLN A 384 6.29 -20.51 25.81
CA GLN A 384 7.32 -19.64 26.39
C GLN A 384 7.89 -18.68 25.35
N LYS A 385 8.28 -19.17 24.16
CA LYS A 385 8.81 -18.34 23.07
C LYS A 385 7.81 -17.27 22.66
N ILE A 386 6.54 -17.63 22.48
CA ILE A 386 5.46 -16.71 22.14
C ILE A 386 5.33 -15.63 23.21
N ALA A 387 5.24 -16.02 24.48
CA ALA A 387 5.09 -15.11 25.59
C ALA A 387 6.27 -14.13 25.70
N GLU A 388 7.50 -14.61 25.52
CA GLU A 388 8.71 -13.78 25.55
C GLU A 388 8.72 -12.79 24.39
N GLN A 389 8.41 -13.23 23.16
CA GLN A 389 8.37 -12.34 21.99
C GLN A 389 7.29 -11.28 22.13
N VAL A 390 6.08 -11.64 22.58
CA VAL A 390 4.99 -10.68 22.77
C VAL A 390 5.33 -9.65 23.85
N LEU A 391 6.03 -10.03 24.92
CA LEU A 391 6.50 -9.08 25.94
C LEU A 391 7.61 -8.17 25.41
N ILE A 392 8.51 -8.68 24.56
CA ILE A 392 9.53 -7.88 23.88
C ILE A 392 8.86 -6.81 23.01
N ASN A 393 7.91 -7.21 22.18
CA ASN A 393 7.16 -6.29 21.30
C ASN A 393 6.43 -5.23 22.14
N LYS A 394 5.71 -5.63 23.18
CA LYS A 394 5.01 -4.72 24.10
C LYS A 394 5.95 -3.69 24.72
N ARG A 395 7.04 -4.14 25.34
CA ARG A 395 7.98 -3.27 26.04
C ARG A 395 8.71 -2.33 25.08
N SER A 396 9.01 -2.80 23.87
CA SER A 396 9.55 -1.98 22.79
C SER A 396 8.59 -0.87 22.39
N ARG A 397 7.31 -1.22 22.12
CA ARG A 397 6.25 -0.27 21.80
C ARG A 397 6.03 0.77 22.92
N GLU A 398 5.92 0.33 24.17
CA GLU A 398 5.72 1.24 25.31
C GLU A 398 6.92 2.17 25.51
N THR A 399 8.13 1.68 25.28
CA THR A 399 9.36 2.49 25.36
C THR A 399 9.38 3.55 24.27
N ALA A 400 9.03 3.17 23.03
CA ALA A 400 8.91 4.09 21.90
C ALA A 400 7.84 5.16 22.18
N GLU A 401 6.69 4.78 22.74
CA GLU A 401 5.61 5.71 23.05
C GLU A 401 5.95 6.67 24.21
N ARG A 402 6.60 6.18 25.27
CA ARG A 402 7.11 7.05 26.36
C ARG A 402 8.13 8.06 25.84
N THR A 403 9.05 7.62 24.99
CA THR A 403 10.04 8.49 24.37
C THR A 403 9.35 9.57 23.56
N ARG A 404 8.37 9.22 22.75
CA ARG A 404 7.57 10.14 21.95
C ARG A 404 6.80 11.16 22.81
N LEU A 405 6.12 10.69 23.88
CA LEU A 405 5.38 11.58 24.79
C LEU A 405 6.30 12.58 25.51
N ASN A 406 7.50 12.12 25.91
CA ASN A 406 8.50 12.99 26.50
C ASN A 406 9.00 14.06 25.53
N ILE A 407 9.14 13.68 24.25
CA ILE A 407 9.50 14.59 23.16
C ILE A 407 8.37 15.59 22.91
N LYS A 408 7.12 15.13 22.81
CA LYS A 408 5.95 15.99 22.67
C LYS A 408 5.89 17.02 23.82
N LYS A 409 6.07 16.59 25.07
CA LYS A 409 6.12 17.50 26.23
C LYS A 409 7.26 18.51 26.15
N LYS A 410 8.44 18.11 25.65
CA LYS A 410 9.57 19.03 25.46
C LYS A 410 9.33 20.05 24.35
N LEU A 411 8.63 19.64 23.26
CA LEU A 411 8.36 20.50 22.10
C LEU A 411 7.16 21.40 22.30
N THR A 412 6.11 20.95 23.03
CA THR A 412 4.89 21.75 23.30
C THR A 412 5.02 22.74 24.46
N GLY A 413 6.08 22.64 25.25
CA GLY A 413 6.27 23.39 26.49
C GLY A 413 6.85 24.80 26.35
N SER A 414 6.66 25.56 25.24
CA SER A 414 7.10 26.93 25.23
C SER A 414 6.59 27.84 24.12
N MET A 415 6.06 28.98 24.54
CA MET A 415 5.70 30.09 23.65
C MET A 415 6.81 31.10 23.36
N ASP A 416 8.03 30.94 23.86
CA ASP A 416 9.12 31.91 23.63
C ASP A 416 10.41 31.19 23.25
N ILE A 417 10.64 31.07 21.95
CA ILE A 417 11.73 30.26 21.37
C ILE A 417 13.04 31.02 21.32
N SER A 418 13.00 32.35 21.13
CA SER A 418 14.19 33.17 21.01
C SER A 418 15.07 33.12 22.28
N ASN A 419 14.48 32.85 23.44
CA ASN A 419 15.20 32.74 24.73
C ASN A 419 15.65 31.31 25.08
N ARG A 420 15.34 30.29 24.26
CA ARG A 420 15.56 28.88 24.59
C ARG A 420 16.42 28.10 23.60
N VAL A 421 16.58 28.61 22.38
CA VAL A 421 17.48 28.01 21.38
C VAL A 421 18.73 28.86 21.30
N GLN A 422 19.85 28.28 21.79
CA GLN A 422 21.14 28.96 21.73
C GLN A 422 21.53 29.18 20.26
N LYS A 423 21.97 30.42 19.95
CA LYS A 423 22.46 30.85 18.64
C LYS A 423 21.41 31.00 17.52
N PHE A 424 20.12 30.71 17.75
CA PHE A 424 19.10 31.08 16.80
C PHE A 424 18.92 32.61 16.79
N VAL A 425 18.94 33.18 15.60
CA VAL A 425 18.72 34.63 15.39
C VAL A 425 17.43 34.81 14.61
N ASP A 426 16.37 35.28 15.28
CA ASP A 426 15.06 35.48 14.66
C ASP A 426 15.04 36.74 13.74
N CYS A 427 14.02 36.82 12.88
CA CYS A 427 13.70 38.01 12.10
C CYS A 427 12.63 38.87 12.83
N ARG A 428 12.45 40.11 12.37
CA ARG A 428 11.55 41.08 13.01
C ARG A 428 10.08 40.83 12.71
N THR A 429 9.78 40.54 11.43
CA THR A 429 8.38 40.31 11.03
C THR A 429 7.75 39.11 11.70
N LYS A 430 6.46 39.22 12.02
CA LYS A 430 5.63 38.09 12.48
C LYS A 430 4.76 37.50 11.37
N ASP A 431 4.78 38.10 10.19
CA ASP A 431 4.08 37.61 9.00
C ASP A 431 4.79 36.38 8.42
N VAL A 432 4.24 35.21 8.70
CA VAL A 432 4.80 33.90 8.29
C VAL A 432 4.98 33.83 6.78
N SER A 433 4.11 34.46 5.99
CA SER A 433 4.17 34.42 4.53
C SER A 433 5.44 35.05 3.93
N LYS A 434 6.15 35.86 4.71
CA LYS A 434 7.39 36.53 4.31
C LYS A 434 8.64 35.92 4.93
N ARG A 435 8.49 35.17 6.02
CA ARG A 435 9.62 34.67 6.82
C ARG A 435 10.41 33.59 6.12
N GLU A 436 11.72 33.70 6.16
CA GLU A 436 12.67 32.71 5.66
C GLU A 436 13.60 32.26 6.78
N LEU A 437 13.87 30.96 6.88
CA LEU A 437 14.83 30.38 7.82
C LEU A 437 16.06 29.91 7.05
N ASP A 438 17.19 30.57 7.27
CA ASP A 438 18.47 30.19 6.70
C ASP A 438 19.21 29.26 7.67
N ILE A 439 19.35 27.98 7.30
CA ILE A 439 20.14 27.00 8.04
C ILE A 439 21.56 27.02 7.48
N VAL A 440 22.51 27.50 8.31
CA VAL A 440 23.88 27.77 7.87
C VAL A 440 24.90 26.85 8.50
N GLU A 441 25.99 26.59 7.77
CA GLU A 441 27.09 25.73 8.22
C GLU A 441 28.01 26.42 9.21
N GLY A 442 27.81 26.11 10.50
CA GLY A 442 28.71 26.58 11.57
C GLY A 442 28.57 28.02 12.01
N ASP A 443 29.38 28.38 13.00
CA ASP A 443 29.35 29.68 13.63
C ASP A 443 29.98 30.79 12.75
N SER A 444 30.96 30.42 11.91
CA SER A 444 31.63 31.36 11.00
C SER A 444 30.64 31.84 9.93
N ALA A 445 29.96 30.93 9.26
CA ALA A 445 28.93 31.26 8.28
C ALA A 445 27.76 32.05 8.91
N MET A 446 27.37 31.72 10.15
CA MET A 446 26.37 32.51 10.88
C MET A 446 26.79 33.96 11.05
N GLY A 447 28.10 34.23 11.34
CA GLY A 447 28.66 35.60 11.47
C GLY A 447 28.49 36.39 10.17
N ALA A 448 28.92 35.84 9.04
CA ALA A 448 28.81 36.46 7.72
C ALA A 448 27.35 36.68 7.30
N VAL A 449 26.49 35.65 7.42
CA VAL A 449 25.07 35.75 7.06
C VAL A 449 24.33 36.75 7.97
N LYS A 450 24.70 36.88 9.25
CA LYS A 450 24.10 37.85 10.17
C LYS A 450 24.34 39.29 9.73
N LEU A 451 25.49 39.56 9.14
CA LEU A 451 25.86 40.89 8.63
C LEU A 451 25.25 41.20 7.29
N SER A 452 25.00 40.17 6.48
CA SER A 452 24.49 40.31 5.09
C SER A 452 22.98 40.13 4.94
N ARG A 453 22.28 39.50 5.90
CA ARG A 453 20.84 39.21 5.77
C ARG A 453 19.95 40.44 5.84
N ASP A 454 18.73 40.32 5.34
CA ASP A 454 17.64 41.25 5.69
C ASP A 454 17.02 40.80 7.03
N ALA A 455 17.33 41.56 8.09
CA ALA A 455 16.83 41.24 9.45
C ALA A 455 15.30 41.35 9.58
N GLU A 456 14.61 41.93 8.62
CA GLU A 456 13.16 42.08 8.65
C GLU A 456 12.47 40.70 8.51
N TYR A 457 12.93 39.85 7.57
CA TYR A 457 12.26 38.58 7.28
C TYR A 457 13.15 37.33 7.27
N GLN A 458 14.47 37.45 7.32
CA GLN A 458 15.40 36.31 7.33
C GLN A 458 15.87 35.98 8.75
N GLY A 459 15.55 34.77 9.23
CA GLY A 459 16.06 34.18 10.48
C GLY A 459 17.21 33.23 10.20
N ILE A 460 18.14 33.06 11.14
CA ILE A 460 19.34 32.24 10.96
C ILE A 460 19.41 31.16 12.06
N MET A 461 19.69 29.92 11.63
CA MET A 461 19.99 28.81 12.53
C MET A 461 21.30 28.12 12.13
N PRO A 462 22.36 28.21 12.93
CA PRO A 462 23.63 27.53 12.62
C PRO A 462 23.56 26.04 12.99
N VAL A 463 24.13 25.22 12.12
CA VAL A 463 24.33 23.78 12.36
C VAL A 463 25.84 23.54 12.52
N ARG A 464 26.24 22.97 13.65
CA ARG A 464 27.65 22.73 13.93
C ARG A 464 28.09 21.38 13.44
N GLY A 465 28.75 21.35 12.29
CA GLY A 465 29.32 20.14 11.71
C GLY A 465 28.23 19.16 11.22
N LYS A 466 28.64 17.93 10.97
CA LYS A 466 27.79 16.86 10.45
C LYS A 466 26.79 16.41 11.52
N ILE A 467 25.52 16.66 11.29
CA ILE A 467 24.46 16.18 12.18
C ILE A 467 24.28 14.65 12.06
N LEU A 468 23.59 14.06 13.01
CA LEU A 468 23.29 12.64 13.02
C LEU A 468 22.51 12.20 11.76
N ASN A 469 22.93 11.09 11.13
CA ASN A 469 22.14 10.49 10.06
C ASN A 469 20.84 9.94 10.64
N CYS A 470 19.76 10.68 10.40
CA CYS A 470 18.45 10.35 10.95
C CYS A 470 17.81 9.10 10.33
N LEU A 471 18.25 8.58 9.18
CA LEU A 471 17.76 7.30 8.64
C LEU A 471 18.35 6.09 9.38
N LYS A 472 19.61 6.18 9.81
CA LYS A 472 20.28 5.09 10.54
C LYS A 472 20.04 5.10 12.05
N ALA A 473 19.83 6.28 12.62
CA ALA A 473 19.70 6.42 14.06
C ALA A 473 18.28 6.06 14.54
N ASP A 474 18.19 5.44 15.71
CA ASP A 474 16.93 5.27 16.42
C ASP A 474 16.39 6.63 16.92
N TYR A 475 15.08 6.71 17.12
CA TYR A 475 14.42 7.94 17.55
C TYR A 475 14.94 8.43 18.91
N ALA A 476 15.37 7.54 19.80
CA ALA A 476 15.90 7.93 21.10
C ALA A 476 17.22 8.68 20.96
N LYS A 477 18.09 8.31 20.01
CA LYS A 477 19.33 9.03 19.69
C LYS A 477 19.07 10.34 18.96
N ILE A 478 18.14 10.32 17.97
CA ILE A 478 17.77 11.51 17.22
C ILE A 478 17.32 12.63 18.16
N PHE A 479 16.43 12.33 19.09
CA PHE A 479 15.88 13.31 20.00
C PHE A 479 16.72 13.62 21.25
N LYS A 480 17.88 12.96 21.41
CA LYS A 480 18.93 13.39 22.32
C LYS A 480 19.86 14.44 21.70
N SER A 481 19.84 14.61 20.40
CA SER A 481 20.65 15.60 19.70
C SER A 481 20.05 16.99 19.90
N ASP A 482 20.77 17.87 20.59
CA ASP A 482 20.32 19.25 20.83
C ASP A 482 20.14 20.01 19.51
N ILE A 483 21.02 19.81 18.53
CA ILE A 483 20.94 20.46 17.22
C ILE A 483 19.62 20.11 16.52
N ILE A 484 19.24 18.82 16.50
CA ILE A 484 18.01 18.35 15.84
C ILE A 484 16.79 18.90 16.59
N THR A 485 16.79 18.78 17.91
CA THR A 485 15.66 19.27 18.72
C THR A 485 15.50 20.79 18.63
N ASP A 486 16.59 21.54 18.52
CA ASP A 486 16.56 22.98 18.36
C ASP A 486 16.06 23.39 16.97
N LEU A 487 16.50 22.71 15.90
CA LEU A 487 15.96 22.92 14.55
C LEU A 487 14.43 22.67 14.51
N LEU A 488 13.96 21.59 15.13
CA LEU A 488 12.51 21.28 15.17
C LEU A 488 11.73 22.33 15.97
N LYS A 489 12.29 22.87 17.07
CA LYS A 489 11.69 23.99 17.80
C LYS A 489 11.61 25.26 16.97
N VAL A 490 12.67 25.56 16.22
CA VAL A 490 12.72 26.74 15.33
C VAL A 490 11.74 26.61 14.18
N LEU A 491 11.58 25.43 13.58
CA LEU A 491 10.56 25.15 12.56
C LEU A 491 9.15 25.37 13.10
N GLY A 492 8.86 24.89 14.31
CA GLY A 492 7.60 25.13 15.00
C GLY A 492 6.46 24.18 14.67
N CYS A 493 6.52 23.47 13.56
CA CYS A 493 5.45 22.59 13.05
C CYS A 493 5.37 21.20 13.71
N GLY A 494 6.25 20.87 14.64
CA GLY A 494 6.29 19.54 15.27
C GLY A 494 7.00 18.50 14.42
N VAL A 495 6.65 17.21 14.61
CA VAL A 495 7.34 16.06 14.02
C VAL A 495 6.33 15.05 13.48
N GLU A 496 6.52 14.60 12.24
CA GLU A 496 5.83 13.46 11.64
C GLU A 496 6.60 12.18 11.92
N VAL A 497 6.05 11.30 12.74
CA VAL A 497 6.60 9.96 12.90
C VAL A 497 5.72 9.01 12.11
N LYS A 498 6.21 8.49 10.99
CA LYS A 498 5.54 7.43 10.25
C LYS A 498 5.75 6.11 10.98
N ASP A 499 4.82 5.74 11.86
CA ASP A 499 4.68 4.39 12.36
C ASP A 499 3.55 3.73 11.59
N LYS A 500 3.81 2.57 10.98
CA LYS A 500 2.83 1.81 10.19
C LYS A 500 1.58 1.39 11.00
N HIS A 501 1.63 1.49 12.31
CA HIS A 501 0.61 0.99 13.23
C HIS A 501 -0.20 2.05 13.97
N VAL A 502 0.05 3.36 13.74
CA VAL A 502 -0.63 4.41 14.49
C VAL A 502 -1.07 5.57 13.61
N LYS A 503 -2.33 5.55 13.19
CA LYS A 503 -2.92 6.56 12.31
C LYS A 503 -3.03 7.97 12.92
N ASP A 504 -2.89 8.14 14.26
CA ASP A 504 -3.21 9.41 14.96
C ASP A 504 -2.07 10.02 15.78
N LEU A 505 -0.81 9.75 15.42
CA LEU A 505 0.32 10.13 16.27
C LEU A 505 1.22 11.24 15.72
N SER A 506 0.84 11.98 14.69
CA SER A 506 1.63 13.14 14.27
C SER A 506 1.40 14.30 15.22
N ALA A 507 2.45 14.71 15.95
CA ALA A 507 2.46 16.02 16.61
C ALA A 507 2.74 17.14 15.59
N PHE A 508 2.77 16.77 14.29
CA PHE A 508 2.98 17.68 13.19
C PHE A 508 1.70 18.41 12.85
N ASP A 509 1.83 19.73 12.76
CA ASP A 509 0.78 20.61 12.33
C ASP A 509 1.41 21.69 11.44
N LEU A 510 1.05 21.67 10.16
CA LEU A 510 1.60 22.59 9.18
C LEU A 510 1.23 24.04 9.47
N ASP A 511 0.06 24.29 10.06
CA ASP A 511 -0.41 25.64 10.42
C ASP A 511 0.47 26.30 11.49
N ASN A 512 1.21 25.49 12.24
CA ASN A 512 2.19 25.94 13.22
C ASN A 512 3.59 26.19 12.64
N LEU A 513 3.79 25.93 11.33
CA LEU A 513 5.05 26.25 10.66
C LEU A 513 5.29 27.76 10.69
N ARG A 514 6.48 28.17 11.10
CA ARG A 514 6.82 29.59 11.31
C ARG A 514 7.47 30.26 10.12
N TRP A 515 7.69 29.52 9.03
CA TRP A 515 8.52 29.92 7.91
C TRP A 515 7.85 29.64 6.58
N ASN A 516 7.88 30.63 5.68
CA ASN A 516 7.47 30.45 4.30
C ASN A 516 8.50 29.66 3.47
N LYS A 517 9.79 29.83 3.83
CA LYS A 517 10.88 29.07 3.22
C LYS A 517 11.86 28.63 4.27
N VAL A 518 12.37 27.41 4.12
CA VAL A 518 13.50 26.84 4.88
C VAL A 518 14.64 26.66 3.89
N VAL A 519 15.67 27.47 4.00
CA VAL A 519 16.78 27.55 3.05
C VAL A 519 18.02 26.93 3.68
N ILE A 520 18.59 25.92 3.02
CA ILE A 520 19.84 25.27 3.45
C ILE A 520 21.00 25.97 2.75
N CYS A 521 21.86 26.63 3.54
CA CYS A 521 23.02 27.37 3.09
C CYS A 521 24.29 26.67 3.60
N THR A 522 24.97 25.92 2.75
CA THR A 522 26.22 25.20 3.06
C THR A 522 27.32 25.60 2.09
N ASP A 523 28.54 25.34 2.49
CA ASP A 523 29.71 25.56 1.65
C ASP A 523 29.61 24.74 0.34
N ALA A 524 30.25 25.21 -0.71
CA ALA A 524 30.26 24.56 -2.02
C ALA A 524 31.37 23.49 -2.12
N ASP A 525 31.57 22.72 -1.07
CA ASP A 525 32.58 21.65 -0.97
C ASP A 525 31.95 20.33 -0.54
N VAL A 526 32.76 19.27 -0.44
CA VAL A 526 32.29 17.91 -0.09
C VAL A 526 31.71 17.83 1.32
N ASP A 527 32.21 18.61 2.26
CA ASP A 527 31.70 18.63 3.64
C ASP A 527 30.36 19.36 3.70
N GLY A 528 30.22 20.50 3.00
CA GLY A 528 28.97 21.22 2.86
C GLY A 528 27.89 20.40 2.17
N PHE A 529 28.23 19.65 1.14
CA PHE A 529 27.29 18.71 0.48
C PHE A 529 26.83 17.60 1.42
N GLN A 530 27.72 17.08 2.27
CA GLN A 530 27.35 16.08 3.26
C GLN A 530 26.45 16.66 4.35
N ILE A 531 26.72 17.85 4.87
CA ILE A 531 25.87 18.53 5.85
C ILE A 531 24.50 18.81 5.27
N ARG A 532 24.41 19.34 4.05
CA ARG A 532 23.16 19.52 3.30
C ARG A 532 22.34 18.24 3.21
N THR A 533 22.99 17.14 2.81
CA THR A 533 22.35 15.82 2.70
C THR A 533 21.81 15.33 4.04
N LEU A 534 22.54 15.52 5.15
CA LEU A 534 22.10 15.12 6.49
C LEU A 534 20.92 15.98 6.98
N ILE A 535 20.90 17.29 6.68
CA ILE A 535 19.76 18.17 6.99
C ILE A 535 18.52 17.71 6.19
N LEU A 536 18.68 17.45 4.89
CA LEU A 536 17.58 16.93 4.05
C LEU A 536 17.07 15.58 4.57
N THR A 537 17.96 14.69 5.00
CA THR A 537 17.60 13.39 5.61
C THR A 537 16.81 13.57 6.90
N MET A 538 17.19 14.54 7.73
CA MET A 538 16.44 14.88 8.94
C MET A 538 15.03 15.39 8.60
N LEU A 539 14.92 16.33 7.67
CA LEU A 539 13.62 16.87 7.23
C LEU A 539 12.76 15.79 6.58
N TYR A 540 13.34 14.96 5.72
CA TYR A 540 12.66 13.84 5.08
C TYR A 540 12.08 12.85 6.09
N ARG A 541 12.83 12.51 7.15
CA ARG A 541 12.40 11.54 8.15
C ARG A 541 11.43 12.11 9.19
N LEU A 542 11.63 13.36 9.60
CA LEU A 542 10.93 13.94 10.75
C LEU A 542 9.79 14.90 10.35
N THR A 543 9.88 15.52 9.19
CA THR A 543 8.91 16.49 8.66
C THR A 543 8.78 16.39 7.14
N PRO A 544 8.48 15.18 6.58
CA PRO A 544 8.44 14.97 5.12
C PRO A 544 7.45 15.88 4.40
N THR A 545 6.37 16.31 5.04
CA THR A 545 5.40 17.24 4.48
C THR A 545 6.05 18.57 4.06
N LEU A 546 7.08 19.05 4.77
CA LEU A 546 7.77 20.29 4.38
C LEU A 546 8.46 20.18 3.01
N ILE A 547 9.02 19.00 2.70
CA ILE A 547 9.62 18.73 1.39
C ILE A 547 8.52 18.55 0.35
N GLN A 548 7.49 17.75 0.63
CA GLN A 548 6.39 17.47 -0.29
C GLN A 548 5.59 18.72 -0.68
N GLN A 549 5.42 19.64 0.25
CA GLN A 549 4.72 20.91 0.03
C GLN A 549 5.65 22.01 -0.51
N GLY A 550 6.95 21.74 -0.66
CA GLY A 550 7.90 22.65 -1.28
C GLY A 550 8.31 23.85 -0.43
N TYR A 551 8.39 23.68 0.89
CA TYR A 551 8.92 24.69 1.82
C TYR A 551 10.44 24.69 1.91
N VAL A 552 11.12 23.64 1.41
CA VAL A 552 12.57 23.44 1.55
C VAL A 552 13.30 23.87 0.29
N TYR A 553 14.35 24.64 0.47
CA TYR A 553 15.21 25.16 -0.58
C TYR A 553 16.68 24.95 -0.26
N ILE A 554 17.51 24.87 -1.28
CA ILE A 554 18.97 24.90 -1.20
C ILE A 554 19.45 26.20 -1.84
N ALA A 555 20.23 26.99 -1.12
CA ALA A 555 20.94 28.13 -1.70
C ALA A 555 22.19 27.63 -2.42
N GLU A 556 22.37 28.02 -3.68
CA GLU A 556 23.62 27.77 -4.40
C GLU A 556 24.65 28.82 -4.04
N SER A 557 25.81 28.38 -3.54
CA SER A 557 26.97 29.24 -3.29
C SER A 557 27.87 29.25 -4.54
N PRO A 558 28.42 30.41 -4.93
CA PRO A 558 29.31 30.47 -6.09
C PRO A 558 30.63 29.73 -5.81
N LEU A 559 31.16 29.09 -6.85
CA LEU A 559 32.47 28.42 -6.79
C LEU A 559 33.62 29.40 -7.09
N TYR A 560 33.36 30.42 -7.89
CA TYR A 560 34.38 31.38 -8.32
C TYR A 560 33.85 32.82 -8.29
N GLU A 561 34.70 33.69 -7.83
CA GLU A 561 34.59 35.14 -7.96
C GLU A 561 35.59 35.64 -9.01
N ILE A 562 35.11 36.37 -10.01
CA ILE A 562 35.92 36.87 -11.12
C ILE A 562 35.82 38.40 -11.14
N THR A 563 36.90 39.07 -10.82
CA THR A 563 36.93 40.53 -10.74
C THR A 563 37.72 41.11 -11.89
N CYS A 564 37.13 42.07 -12.59
CA CYS A 564 37.79 42.85 -13.61
C CYS A 564 37.47 44.32 -13.41
N LYS A 565 38.47 45.09 -12.99
CA LYS A 565 38.35 46.51 -12.57
C LYS A 565 37.36 46.63 -11.40
N GLU A 566 36.26 47.38 -11.60
CA GLU A 566 35.21 47.61 -10.59
C GLU A 566 34.05 46.65 -10.68
N LYS A 567 34.10 45.65 -11.58
CA LYS A 567 33.00 44.72 -11.79
C LYS A 567 33.38 43.31 -11.38
N THR A 568 32.51 42.69 -10.59
CA THR A 568 32.65 41.31 -10.13
C THR A 568 31.54 40.44 -10.71
N TRP A 569 31.90 39.24 -11.15
CA TRP A 569 30.97 38.18 -11.60
C TRP A 569 31.16 36.97 -10.73
N PHE A 570 30.08 36.22 -10.54
CA PHE A 570 30.06 34.99 -9.80
C PHE A 570 29.76 33.81 -10.71
N ALA A 571 30.55 32.74 -10.63
CA ALA A 571 30.34 31.54 -11.40
C ALA A 571 30.05 30.36 -10.47
N TYR A 572 29.03 29.55 -10.80
CA TYR A 572 28.55 28.44 -10.03
C TYR A 572 28.98 27.09 -10.62
N SER A 573 29.71 27.13 -11.73
CA SER A 573 30.31 25.96 -12.39
C SER A 573 31.58 26.38 -13.15
N ASP A 574 32.42 25.38 -13.47
CA ASP A 574 33.58 25.59 -14.33
C ASP A 574 33.20 26.10 -15.72
N LYS A 575 32.04 25.67 -16.23
CA LYS A 575 31.52 26.17 -17.51
C LYS A 575 31.21 27.64 -17.42
N GLU A 576 30.43 28.08 -16.42
CA GLU A 576 30.12 29.52 -16.26
C GLU A 576 31.38 30.37 -16.06
N LYS A 577 32.36 29.86 -15.30
CA LYS A 577 33.67 30.52 -15.16
C LYS A 577 34.34 30.74 -16.52
N ASN A 578 34.42 29.68 -17.33
CA ASN A 578 35.06 29.73 -18.62
C ASN A 578 34.32 30.67 -19.58
N ASP A 579 32.98 30.69 -19.56
CA ASP A 579 32.15 31.58 -20.36
C ASP A 579 32.38 33.05 -19.96
N ILE A 580 32.45 33.33 -18.65
CA ILE A 580 32.76 34.67 -18.15
C ILE A 580 34.19 35.10 -18.56
N VAL A 581 35.17 34.22 -18.37
CA VAL A 581 36.57 34.48 -18.76
C VAL A 581 36.68 34.77 -20.28
N ALA A 582 36.01 33.97 -21.09
CA ALA A 582 35.96 34.22 -22.56
C ALA A 582 35.38 35.59 -22.90
N SER A 583 34.38 36.08 -22.16
CA SER A 583 33.79 37.42 -22.35
C SER A 583 34.74 38.56 -21.94
N LEU A 584 35.78 38.25 -21.17
CA LEU A 584 36.77 39.19 -20.67
C LEU A 584 38.07 39.19 -21.51
N GLU A 585 38.07 38.55 -22.68
CA GLU A 585 39.24 38.42 -23.55
C GLU A 585 39.95 39.75 -23.77
N GLY A 586 41.26 39.80 -23.55
CA GLY A 586 42.08 41.00 -23.64
C GLY A 586 42.03 41.96 -22.44
N LYS A 587 41.29 41.66 -21.38
CA LYS A 587 41.24 42.44 -20.14
C LYS A 587 41.99 41.74 -19.03
N LYS A 588 42.58 42.50 -18.13
CA LYS A 588 43.22 41.95 -16.91
C LYS A 588 42.10 41.67 -15.89
N TYR A 589 41.99 40.45 -15.45
CA TYR A 589 41.04 39.99 -14.43
C TYR A 589 41.74 39.18 -13.37
N ASP A 590 41.09 39.05 -12.22
CA ASP A 590 41.51 38.17 -11.11
C ASP A 590 40.40 37.11 -10.87
N ILE A 591 40.81 35.88 -10.59
CA ILE A 591 39.87 34.77 -10.25
C ILE A 591 40.21 34.30 -8.89
N GLN A 592 39.23 34.35 -7.96
CA GLN A 592 39.32 33.76 -6.66
C GLN A 592 38.37 32.58 -6.60
N ARG A 593 38.85 31.43 -6.06
CA ARG A 593 37.96 30.32 -5.73
C ARG A 593 37.26 30.71 -4.45
N SER A 594 35.89 30.72 -4.47
CA SER A 594 35.11 30.92 -3.26
C SER A 594 35.39 29.77 -2.31
N LYS A 595 35.83 30.12 -1.12
CA LYS A 595 36.04 29.20 0.00
C LYS A 595 34.71 29.06 0.76
N GLY A 596 34.73 28.77 2.05
CA GLY A 596 33.49 28.63 2.81
C GLY A 596 32.68 29.94 2.94
N LEU A 597 31.38 29.80 3.19
CA LEU A 597 30.42 30.92 3.40
C LEU A 597 30.90 31.90 4.49
N GLY A 598 31.65 31.41 5.49
CA GLY A 598 32.18 32.22 6.58
C GLY A 598 33.34 33.14 6.21
N GLU A 599 33.94 32.95 5.04
CA GLU A 599 35.07 33.76 4.54
C GLU A 599 34.62 34.85 3.55
N ASN A 600 33.32 34.83 3.14
CA ASN A 600 32.79 35.77 2.18
C ASN A 600 32.53 37.13 2.81
N GLU A 601 32.84 38.22 2.06
CA GLU A 601 32.47 39.54 2.47
C GLU A 601 30.94 39.71 2.52
N PRO A 602 30.41 40.53 3.45
CA PRO A 602 28.97 40.71 3.60
C PRO A 602 28.22 41.10 2.33
N ASP A 603 28.79 41.99 1.51
CA ASP A 603 28.20 42.46 0.25
C ASP A 603 28.14 41.35 -0.80
N MET A 604 29.17 40.51 -0.87
CA MET A 604 29.18 39.32 -1.72
C MET A 604 28.12 38.31 -1.25
N MET A 605 28.07 38.04 0.06
CA MET A 605 27.07 37.14 0.65
C MET A 605 25.65 37.62 0.40
N TRP A 606 25.40 38.94 0.48
CA TRP A 606 24.11 39.50 0.13
C TRP A 606 23.77 39.20 -1.33
N LEU A 607 24.64 39.57 -2.28
CA LEU A 607 24.39 39.41 -3.70
C LEU A 607 24.22 37.96 -4.14
N THR A 608 24.93 37.01 -3.54
CA THR A 608 24.97 35.64 -4.05
C THR A 608 24.00 34.69 -3.33
N THR A 609 23.73 34.95 -2.03
CA THR A 609 23.06 33.98 -1.17
C THR A 609 21.79 34.53 -0.48
N MET A 610 21.82 35.80 -0.05
CA MET A 610 20.75 36.34 0.79
C MET A 610 19.72 37.19 0.02
N ASN A 611 20.10 37.91 -1.01
CA ASN A 611 19.21 38.78 -1.76
C ASN A 611 18.22 37.98 -2.62
N PRO A 612 16.91 38.09 -2.38
CA PRO A 612 15.90 37.36 -3.16
C PRO A 612 15.91 37.56 -4.65
N GLU A 613 16.42 38.73 -5.13
CA GLU A 613 16.43 39.09 -6.54
C GLU A 613 17.63 38.51 -7.30
N THR A 614 18.74 38.20 -6.60
CA THR A 614 19.99 37.80 -7.26
C THR A 614 20.46 36.40 -6.89
N ARG A 615 20.04 35.89 -5.73
CA ARG A 615 20.41 34.55 -5.25
C ARG A 615 19.80 33.44 -6.12
N ARG A 616 20.46 32.30 -6.14
CA ARG A 616 19.95 31.08 -6.79
C ARG A 616 19.44 30.11 -5.71
N LEU A 617 18.15 29.76 -5.80
CA LEU A 617 17.53 28.78 -4.92
C LEU A 617 17.05 27.57 -5.72
N ILE A 618 17.45 26.38 -5.31
CA ILE A 618 16.91 25.11 -5.80
C ILE A 618 15.78 24.70 -4.86
N LYS A 619 14.55 24.64 -5.38
CA LYS A 619 13.41 24.11 -4.62
C LYS A 619 13.51 22.60 -4.53
N VAL A 620 13.48 22.07 -3.31
CA VAL A 620 13.57 20.63 -3.06
C VAL A 620 12.15 20.05 -3.07
N MET A 621 11.82 19.28 -4.10
CA MET A 621 10.55 18.57 -4.21
C MET A 621 10.79 17.17 -4.75
N PRO A 622 10.09 16.14 -4.27
CA PRO A 622 10.12 14.82 -4.89
C PRO A 622 9.35 14.85 -6.21
N GLU A 623 9.95 14.35 -7.28
CA GLU A 623 9.24 14.11 -8.55
C GLU A 623 8.34 12.86 -8.41
N ASP A 624 8.80 11.88 -7.66
CA ASP A 624 8.14 10.63 -7.35
C ASP A 624 8.43 10.27 -5.89
N VAL A 625 7.38 10.11 -5.10
CA VAL A 625 7.49 9.90 -3.65
C VAL A 625 8.11 8.53 -3.33
N GLU A 626 7.72 7.48 -4.06
CA GLU A 626 8.22 6.12 -3.84
C GLU A 626 9.69 6.00 -4.26
N ARG A 627 10.02 6.52 -5.43
CA ARG A 627 11.40 6.55 -5.93
C ARG A 627 12.30 7.38 -5.01
N THR A 628 11.81 8.49 -4.49
CA THR A 628 12.54 9.32 -3.52
C THR A 628 12.82 8.53 -2.26
N ALA A 629 11.85 7.79 -1.72
CA ALA A 629 12.03 6.93 -0.57
C ALA A 629 13.10 5.85 -0.81
N GLN A 630 13.02 5.16 -1.95
CA GLN A 630 13.99 4.14 -2.34
C GLN A 630 15.42 4.69 -2.43
N ILE A 631 15.59 5.88 -3.01
CA ILE A 631 16.92 6.52 -3.14
C ILE A 631 17.46 6.94 -1.77
N PHE A 632 16.64 7.50 -0.89
CA PHE A 632 17.07 7.84 0.48
C PHE A 632 17.51 6.58 1.24
N ASP A 633 16.73 5.50 1.19
CA ASP A 633 17.07 4.24 1.85
C ASP A 633 18.33 3.61 1.25
N LEU A 634 18.46 3.62 -0.07
CA LEU A 634 19.61 3.06 -0.77
C LEU A 634 20.91 3.84 -0.46
N LEU A 635 20.87 5.17 -0.58
CA LEU A 635 22.07 5.99 -0.44
C LEU A 635 22.45 6.27 1.02
N LEU A 636 21.49 6.39 1.91
CA LEU A 636 21.68 6.86 3.28
C LEU A 636 21.25 5.86 4.35
N GLY A 637 20.54 4.78 3.97
CA GLY A 637 20.16 3.66 4.83
C GLY A 637 21.30 2.68 5.11
N ASP A 638 20.97 1.47 5.54
CA ASP A 638 21.95 0.45 5.95
C ASP A 638 22.47 -0.45 4.83
N ASP A 639 21.85 -0.44 3.64
CA ASP A 639 22.25 -1.25 2.49
C ASP A 639 23.56 -0.74 1.85
N LEU A 640 24.68 -1.20 2.41
CA LEU A 640 26.00 -0.84 1.91
C LEU A 640 26.29 -1.44 0.53
N GLN A 641 25.80 -2.65 0.25
CA GLN A 641 26.08 -3.33 -1.00
C GLN A 641 25.28 -2.70 -2.15
N GLY A 642 23.99 -2.45 -1.93
CA GLY A 642 23.15 -1.75 -2.90
C GLY A 642 23.68 -0.36 -3.23
N ARG A 643 24.17 0.38 -2.22
CA ARG A 643 24.81 1.68 -2.42
C ARG A 643 26.07 1.61 -3.30
N LYS A 644 26.94 0.62 -3.06
CA LYS A 644 28.15 0.43 -3.88
C LYS A 644 27.78 0.11 -5.34
N SER A 645 26.82 -0.78 -5.55
CA SER A 645 26.33 -1.11 -6.90
C SER A 645 25.71 0.13 -7.58
N HIS A 646 24.87 0.87 -6.89
CA HIS A 646 24.26 2.09 -7.43
C HIS A 646 25.30 3.14 -7.83
N ILE A 647 26.35 3.33 -7.02
CA ILE A 647 27.45 4.27 -7.34
C ILE A 647 28.23 3.76 -8.54
N ALA A 648 28.50 2.46 -8.64
CA ALA A 648 29.20 1.87 -9.79
C ALA A 648 28.42 2.06 -11.09
N ASP A 649 27.09 1.86 -11.05
CA ASP A 649 26.21 1.92 -12.21
C ASP A 649 25.85 3.36 -12.63
N ASN A 650 25.84 4.31 -11.71
CA ASN A 650 25.34 5.67 -11.96
C ASN A 650 26.39 6.77 -11.71
N GLY A 651 27.51 6.48 -11.04
CA GLY A 651 28.49 7.49 -10.63
C GLY A 651 29.04 8.31 -11.82
N TYR A 652 29.16 7.68 -12.99
CA TYR A 652 29.62 8.38 -14.22
C TYR A 652 28.75 9.58 -14.62
N LYS A 653 27.47 9.59 -14.23
CA LYS A 653 26.53 10.69 -14.51
C LYS A 653 26.83 11.95 -13.69
N TYR A 654 27.61 11.80 -12.63
CA TYR A 654 27.89 12.86 -11.64
C TYR A 654 29.38 13.19 -11.55
N LEU A 655 30.20 12.72 -12.50
CA LEU A 655 31.64 12.97 -12.51
C LEU A 655 32.00 14.45 -12.54
N GLU A 656 31.18 15.27 -13.20
CA GLU A 656 31.37 16.72 -13.26
C GLU A 656 31.10 17.42 -11.91
N LEU A 657 30.39 16.76 -11.00
CA LEU A 657 30.09 17.24 -9.66
C LEU A 657 31.04 16.65 -8.60
N ALA A 658 31.89 15.69 -8.98
CA ALA A 658 32.83 15.07 -8.09
C ALA A 658 34.05 15.98 -7.91
N ASP A 659 34.36 16.33 -6.65
CA ASP A 659 35.61 17.00 -6.32
C ASP A 659 36.74 15.97 -6.44
N ILE A 660 37.56 16.11 -7.48
CA ILE A 660 38.68 15.21 -7.77
C ILE A 660 40.02 15.79 -7.25
N SER A 661 39.97 16.88 -6.46
CA SER A 661 41.15 17.53 -5.92
C SER A 661 41.83 16.76 -4.79
#